data_89ddc1897a3770e195bd2affd70332b6
#
_entry.id   89ddc1897a3770e195bd2affd70332b6
#
_cell.length_a   1.000
_cell.length_b   1.000
_cell.length_c   1.000
_cell.angle_alpha   90.00
_cell.angle_beta   90.00
_cell.angle_gamma   90.00
#
_symmetry.space_group_name_H-M   'P 1'
#
loop_
_entity.id
_entity.type
_entity.pdbx_description
1 polymer ?
#
loop_
_entity_poly.entity_id
_entity_poly.type
_entity_poly.pdbx_seq_one_letter_code
_entity_poly.pdbx_strand_id
1 'polypeptide(L)'
;NSIDEHLAGYCSKIDIVIHVDGSISIVDNGRGIPVDMHPKFGIPAVELVLTNLHAGGKFGQGAYKYSGGLHGVGAKCVNALSDWFKAEVRRDGQRYQIKFERGKTTEPLRVVGGCSCEITGTTITFFPDATIFTDTTEFKFDRLTTRLRELAFLNPGLVIELIDEREAPVRRESFYYKEGIVEFVRQLGMNKDVINEEPIAISGVRKVEVEYDGKKMDDDVLVDVVFQYNSTYETNILCFANSIYNGDGGTHLSGFRSALTRVINGYAKSNGLLKEKDPSLSGEDVREGLVAVISVKMPNPRFSSQTKDKLVNTEIEGVVSNVVYEEIKTYFEENPAMAKKIIEKSITAARAREAARKARETVRKSALSIGGLPGKLADCSDRDPAKCELFIVEGDSAGGSAKMGRDRRTQAILPLRGKVLNVEKARLDKALGSKEIQNMITAIGAGIGEGDDEASFKLDRVRYHKIIIMTDADVDGAHIRTLLLTFFCRHMPQLVRAGYLYIAQAPLYRIIRKKKEEYVQDDVALNRKLIELAVNDVTLRMADGSRTFTSEELSTILETLVNLQRYTESVQTQGGSFGDLLTHRDQHGEFPEFLVKIRCGNEEEICYFHDVEALTAFSDENRDLFIFGMPSEEELLANPVPDREGPSRRSITHELHEAKAITRTLVRLAELGIPSNMLVSLDKPLFELVEGEGEKERITPLFSVMDILETVIGIGKRGVEITRFKGLGEMDAKDLFKTTMDPEKRELLRVILNDDNAVRADEMFTILMGDVVEPRKNYIVDHALNVRNLDI
;
A
#
# COMPACT_ATOMS: atom_id res chain seq x y z
N ASN A 1 18.14 -8.80 -12.92
CA ASN A 1 19.17 -9.65 -13.53
C ASN A 1 18.65 -11.06 -13.75
N SER A 2 17.95 -11.64 -12.76
CA SER A 2 17.32 -12.97 -12.89
C SER A 2 16.18 -12.95 -13.91
N ILE A 3 15.43 -11.84 -14.03
CA ILE A 3 14.48 -11.65 -15.13
C ILE A 3 15.17 -11.61 -16.50
N ASP A 4 16.34 -10.99 -16.61
CA ASP A 4 17.11 -11.02 -17.87
C ASP A 4 17.55 -12.44 -18.24
N GLU A 5 17.90 -13.29 -17.26
CA GLU A 5 18.16 -14.72 -17.48
C GLU A 5 16.92 -15.47 -17.95
N HIS A 6 15.73 -15.13 -17.43
CA HIS A 6 14.46 -15.68 -17.90
C HIS A 6 14.17 -15.24 -19.33
N LEU A 7 14.31 -13.97 -19.65
CA LEU A 7 14.12 -13.44 -21.01
C LEU A 7 15.10 -14.07 -22.03
N ALA A 8 16.27 -14.48 -21.55
CA ALA A 8 17.25 -15.23 -22.34
C ALA A 8 16.93 -16.74 -22.45
N GLY A 9 15.87 -17.23 -21.77
CA GLY A 9 15.39 -18.61 -21.80
C GLY A 9 16.08 -19.57 -20.84
N TYR A 10 16.86 -19.08 -19.85
CA TYR A 10 17.66 -19.91 -18.96
C TYR A 10 17.19 -19.96 -17.51
N CYS A 11 16.21 -19.15 -17.11
CA CYS A 11 15.67 -19.11 -15.75
C CYS A 11 14.16 -19.33 -15.76
N SER A 12 13.68 -20.23 -14.90
CA SER A 12 12.26 -20.56 -14.75
C SER A 12 11.73 -20.30 -13.34
N LYS A 13 12.63 -20.10 -12.36
CA LYS A 13 12.24 -19.87 -10.95
C LYS A 13 13.17 -18.85 -10.29
N ILE A 14 12.56 -17.94 -9.52
CA ILE A 14 13.26 -16.96 -8.69
C ILE A 14 12.64 -17.01 -7.29
N ASP A 15 13.48 -17.23 -6.27
CA ASP A 15 13.06 -17.19 -4.87
C ASP A 15 13.67 -15.93 -4.22
N ILE A 16 12.83 -15.14 -3.54
CA ILE A 16 13.24 -13.97 -2.77
C ILE A 16 12.91 -14.23 -1.31
N VAL A 17 13.91 -14.11 -0.43
CA VAL A 17 13.76 -14.37 1.00
C VAL A 17 14.22 -13.16 1.80
N ILE A 18 13.34 -12.62 2.62
CA ILE A 18 13.68 -11.64 3.64
C ILE A 18 13.98 -12.41 4.92
N HIS A 19 15.23 -12.37 5.36
CA HIS A 19 15.69 -13.13 6.51
C HIS A 19 15.38 -12.45 7.84
N VAL A 20 15.42 -13.23 8.93
CA VAL A 20 15.15 -12.74 10.30
C VAL A 20 16.10 -11.60 10.70
N ASP A 21 17.34 -11.57 10.22
CA ASP A 21 18.32 -10.52 10.48
C ASP A 21 18.09 -9.24 9.67
N GLY A 22 17.06 -9.23 8.78
CA GLY A 22 16.73 -8.11 7.88
C GLY A 22 17.52 -8.12 6.57
N SER A 23 18.40 -9.08 6.33
CA SER A 23 19.03 -9.27 5.02
C SER A 23 18.05 -9.84 4.01
N ILE A 24 18.35 -9.71 2.72
CA ILE A 24 17.53 -10.27 1.63
C ILE A 24 18.37 -11.14 0.71
N SER A 25 17.83 -12.30 0.35
CA SER A 25 18.41 -13.20 -0.66
C SER A 25 17.55 -13.25 -1.91
N ILE A 26 18.20 -13.24 -3.07
CA ILE A 26 17.59 -13.50 -4.38
C ILE A 26 18.28 -14.71 -4.98
N VAL A 27 17.53 -15.75 -5.24
CA VAL A 27 18.01 -17.03 -5.76
C VAL A 27 17.38 -17.26 -7.13
N ASP A 28 18.19 -17.50 -8.16
CA ASP A 28 17.68 -17.93 -9.46
C ASP A 28 18.27 -19.30 -9.86
N ASN A 29 17.58 -19.96 -10.77
CA ASN A 29 18.01 -21.20 -11.40
C ASN A 29 18.56 -21.00 -12.82
N GLY A 30 19.11 -19.80 -13.09
CA GLY A 30 19.74 -19.46 -14.37
C GLY A 30 21.10 -20.14 -14.57
N ARG A 31 21.88 -19.70 -15.55
CA ARG A 31 23.20 -20.29 -15.90
C ARG A 31 24.27 -20.06 -14.85
N GLY A 32 24.07 -19.16 -13.90
CA GLY A 32 25.11 -18.67 -12.99
C GLY A 32 26.07 -17.66 -13.64
N ILE A 33 26.49 -16.67 -12.88
CA ILE A 33 27.46 -15.67 -13.35
C ILE A 33 28.80 -16.39 -13.69
N PRO A 34 29.49 -16.05 -14.81
CA PRO A 34 30.79 -16.62 -15.12
C PRO A 34 31.80 -16.41 -13.99
N VAL A 35 32.57 -17.47 -13.68
CA VAL A 35 33.54 -17.49 -12.58
C VAL A 35 35.00 -17.50 -13.09
N ASP A 36 35.21 -17.68 -14.40
CA ASP A 36 36.49 -17.70 -15.01
C ASP A 36 37.28 -16.41 -14.83
N MET A 37 38.61 -16.49 -14.88
CA MET A 37 39.50 -15.33 -14.83
C MET A 37 39.36 -14.51 -16.12
N HIS A 38 39.01 -13.22 -15.97
CA HIS A 38 38.85 -12.33 -17.12
C HIS A 38 40.25 -12.02 -17.72
N PRO A 39 40.49 -12.32 -19.03
CA PRO A 39 41.83 -12.28 -19.61
C PRO A 39 42.48 -10.90 -19.57
N LYS A 40 41.70 -9.82 -19.61
CA LYS A 40 42.23 -8.45 -19.64
C LYS A 40 42.44 -7.85 -18.24
N PHE A 41 41.60 -8.22 -17.24
CA PHE A 41 41.63 -7.62 -15.92
C PHE A 41 42.32 -8.47 -14.87
N GLY A 42 42.53 -9.79 -15.13
CA GLY A 42 43.22 -10.70 -14.22
C GLY A 42 42.47 -10.98 -12.90
N ILE A 43 41.16 -10.72 -12.85
CA ILE A 43 40.27 -11.01 -11.74
C ILE A 43 39.10 -11.91 -12.22
N PRO A 44 38.43 -12.64 -11.31
CA PRO A 44 37.28 -13.46 -11.68
C PRO A 44 36.15 -12.61 -12.34
N ALA A 45 35.49 -13.17 -13.35
CA ALA A 45 34.44 -12.45 -14.07
C ALA A 45 33.29 -12.03 -13.13
N VAL A 46 32.92 -12.84 -12.14
CA VAL A 46 31.89 -12.50 -11.13
C VAL A 46 32.31 -11.28 -10.29
N GLU A 47 33.58 -11.20 -9.87
CA GLU A 47 34.12 -10.05 -9.16
C GLU A 47 34.07 -8.78 -10.03
N LEU A 48 34.50 -8.89 -11.29
CA LEU A 48 34.47 -7.83 -12.27
C LEU A 48 33.04 -7.30 -12.48
N VAL A 49 32.07 -8.21 -12.63
CA VAL A 49 30.65 -7.87 -12.84
C VAL A 49 30.06 -7.20 -11.60
N LEU A 50 30.49 -7.49 -10.39
CA LEU A 50 29.94 -6.95 -9.14
C LEU A 50 30.68 -5.71 -8.61
N THR A 51 31.82 -5.33 -9.17
CA THR A 51 32.63 -4.19 -8.69
C THR A 51 32.88 -3.11 -9.75
N ASN A 52 33.18 -3.48 -11.01
CA ASN A 52 33.61 -2.50 -12.02
C ASN A 52 32.44 -1.94 -12.81
N LEU A 53 32.32 -0.61 -12.87
CA LEU A 53 31.33 0.06 -13.69
C LEU A 53 31.53 -0.27 -15.17
N HIS A 54 30.43 -0.41 -15.91
CA HIS A 54 30.40 -0.74 -17.34
C HIS A 54 31.03 -2.09 -17.70
N ALA A 55 31.13 -3.04 -16.73
CA ALA A 55 31.49 -4.43 -17.00
C ALA A 55 30.24 -5.32 -16.99
N GLY A 56 30.14 -6.31 -17.85
CA GLY A 56 29.02 -7.27 -17.88
C GLY A 56 28.80 -7.86 -19.28
N GLY A 57 27.99 -8.91 -19.36
CA GLY A 57 27.68 -9.62 -20.61
C GLY A 57 26.53 -9.04 -21.45
N LYS A 58 25.99 -7.88 -21.06
CA LYS A 58 24.81 -7.26 -21.68
C LYS A 58 25.18 -6.19 -22.74
N PHE A 59 26.45 -6.08 -23.10
CA PHE A 59 26.96 -5.18 -24.13
C PHE A 59 27.06 -5.93 -25.46
N GLY A 60 26.15 -5.72 -26.40
CA GLY A 60 26.17 -6.24 -27.75
C GLY A 60 25.10 -7.31 -28.06
N GLN A 61 25.21 -7.94 -29.26
CA GLN A 61 24.24 -8.93 -29.79
C GLN A 61 24.28 -10.31 -29.11
N GLY A 62 24.37 -10.35 -27.81
CA GLY A 62 24.42 -11.61 -27.05
C GLY A 62 23.05 -12.16 -26.67
N ALA A 63 23.04 -13.13 -25.76
CA ALA A 63 21.86 -13.79 -25.22
C ALA A 63 20.82 -12.84 -24.55
N TYR A 64 21.17 -11.58 -24.29
CA TYR A 64 20.33 -10.61 -23.59
C TYR A 64 19.73 -9.53 -24.52
N LYS A 65 19.20 -9.94 -25.66
CA LYS A 65 18.62 -9.06 -26.69
C LYS A 65 17.57 -8.06 -26.13
N TYR A 66 16.75 -8.50 -25.20
CA TYR A 66 15.63 -7.72 -24.62
C TYR A 66 15.86 -7.33 -23.16
N SER A 67 17.11 -7.16 -22.75
CA SER A 67 17.43 -6.74 -21.39
C SER A 67 17.03 -5.30 -21.12
N GLY A 68 16.50 -5.04 -19.91
CA GLY A 68 16.32 -3.69 -19.40
C GLY A 68 17.59 -3.02 -18.88
N GLY A 69 18.64 -3.79 -18.62
CA GLY A 69 19.90 -3.36 -17.98
C GLY A 69 21.01 -3.10 -18.98
N LEU A 70 21.07 -1.91 -19.60
CA LEU A 70 22.04 -1.58 -20.65
C LEU A 70 23.40 -1.09 -20.14
N HIS A 71 23.49 -0.58 -18.92
CA HIS A 71 24.68 0.12 -18.43
C HIS A 71 25.58 -0.70 -17.51
N GLY A 72 25.16 -1.93 -17.15
CA GLY A 72 25.91 -2.80 -16.26
C GLY A 72 26.20 -2.16 -14.89
N VAL A 73 25.25 -1.44 -14.29
CA VAL A 73 25.43 -0.67 -13.05
C VAL A 73 24.66 -1.29 -11.86
N GLY A 74 23.50 -1.91 -12.08
CA GLY A 74 22.55 -2.27 -11.02
C GLY A 74 23.15 -3.10 -9.87
N ALA A 75 23.69 -4.28 -10.15
CA ALA A 75 24.27 -5.15 -9.12
C ALA A 75 25.43 -4.51 -8.35
N LYS A 76 26.21 -3.65 -9.00
CA LYS A 76 27.34 -2.92 -8.42
C LYS A 76 26.88 -1.85 -7.45
N CYS A 77 25.79 -1.14 -7.79
CA CYS A 77 25.18 -0.18 -6.89
C CYS A 77 24.67 -0.88 -5.62
N VAL A 78 24.00 -2.03 -5.76
CA VAL A 78 23.57 -2.80 -4.59
C VAL A 78 24.76 -3.21 -3.74
N ASN A 79 25.84 -3.73 -4.35
CA ASN A 79 27.06 -4.09 -3.62
C ASN A 79 27.68 -2.88 -2.89
N ALA A 80 27.83 -1.75 -3.59
CA ALA A 80 28.41 -0.54 -3.02
C ALA A 80 27.58 0.10 -1.88
N LEU A 81 26.26 -0.07 -1.90
CA LEU A 81 25.29 0.47 -0.94
C LEU A 81 24.94 -0.54 0.18
N SER A 82 25.59 -1.69 0.20
CA SER A 82 25.38 -2.71 1.24
C SER A 82 26.51 -2.68 2.27
N ASP A 83 26.15 -2.84 3.54
CA ASP A 83 27.14 -3.05 4.60
C ASP A 83 27.94 -4.32 4.33
N TRP A 84 27.21 -5.40 3.98
CA TRP A 84 27.85 -6.62 3.46
C TRP A 84 27.03 -7.19 2.28
N PHE A 85 27.71 -7.85 1.36
CA PHE A 85 27.13 -8.45 0.17
C PHE A 85 27.84 -9.79 -0.12
N LYS A 86 27.04 -10.83 -0.42
CA LYS A 86 27.53 -12.18 -0.71
C LYS A 86 26.94 -12.65 -2.02
N ALA A 87 27.79 -13.16 -2.92
CA ALA A 87 27.36 -13.84 -4.12
C ALA A 87 27.78 -15.32 -4.07
N GLU A 88 26.84 -16.20 -4.30
CA GLU A 88 27.06 -17.63 -4.49
C GLU A 88 26.67 -17.99 -5.92
N VAL A 89 27.56 -18.72 -6.62
CA VAL A 89 27.33 -19.16 -7.99
C VAL A 89 27.43 -20.69 -8.05
N ARG A 90 26.38 -21.31 -8.61
CA ARG A 90 26.35 -22.75 -8.92
C ARG A 90 26.59 -22.91 -10.41
N ARG A 91 27.75 -23.44 -10.79
CA ARG A 91 28.15 -23.60 -12.17
C ARG A 91 29.21 -24.69 -12.32
N ASP A 92 29.16 -25.42 -13.39
CA ASP A 92 30.16 -26.44 -13.77
C ASP A 92 30.41 -27.50 -12.67
N GLY A 93 29.32 -27.88 -11.95
CA GLY A 93 29.36 -28.88 -10.89
C GLY A 93 29.96 -28.38 -9.56
N GLN A 94 30.23 -27.09 -9.44
CA GLN A 94 30.80 -26.47 -8.24
C GLN A 94 29.97 -25.30 -7.71
N ARG A 95 30.11 -25.06 -6.42
CA ARG A 95 29.56 -23.89 -5.74
C ARG A 95 30.69 -22.95 -5.40
N TYR A 96 30.60 -21.74 -5.92
CA TYR A 96 31.55 -20.67 -5.70
C TYR A 96 30.94 -19.62 -4.80
N GLN A 97 31.77 -18.96 -3.97
CA GLN A 97 31.35 -17.88 -3.10
C GLN A 97 32.39 -16.75 -3.12
N ILE A 98 31.87 -15.51 -3.12
CA ILE A 98 32.64 -14.28 -2.97
C ILE A 98 31.90 -13.34 -2.04
N LYS A 99 32.62 -12.58 -1.19
CA LYS A 99 32.00 -11.62 -0.28
C LYS A 99 32.61 -10.23 -0.40
N PHE A 100 31.77 -9.25 -0.10
CA PHE A 100 32.11 -7.83 -0.18
C PHE A 100 31.58 -7.09 1.05
N GLU A 101 32.25 -6.00 1.41
CA GLU A 101 31.77 -4.99 2.35
C GLU A 101 31.88 -3.63 1.68
N ARG A 102 30.76 -2.91 1.58
CA ARG A 102 30.66 -1.59 0.95
C ARG A 102 31.34 -1.53 -0.42
N GLY A 103 31.07 -2.54 -1.25
CA GLY A 103 31.59 -2.68 -2.59
C GLY A 103 33.05 -3.17 -2.72
N LYS A 104 33.74 -3.43 -1.61
CA LYS A 104 35.13 -3.93 -1.61
C LYS A 104 35.15 -5.42 -1.31
N THR A 105 35.93 -6.19 -2.08
CA THR A 105 36.10 -7.61 -1.87
C THR A 105 36.80 -7.87 -0.53
N THR A 106 36.14 -8.60 0.37
CA THR A 106 36.66 -9.00 1.68
C THR A 106 37.09 -10.45 1.68
N GLU A 107 36.34 -11.33 1.02
CA GLU A 107 36.75 -12.72 0.78
C GLU A 107 36.77 -12.95 -0.75
N PRO A 108 37.93 -13.33 -1.33
CA PRO A 108 38.04 -13.59 -2.76
C PRO A 108 37.23 -14.83 -3.17
N LEU A 109 36.97 -14.97 -4.47
CA LEU A 109 36.23 -16.09 -5.01
C LEU A 109 36.88 -17.42 -4.61
N ARG A 110 36.09 -18.30 -3.99
CA ARG A 110 36.53 -19.63 -3.58
C ARG A 110 35.47 -20.67 -3.87
N VAL A 111 35.88 -21.91 -4.09
CA VAL A 111 35.00 -23.07 -4.12
C VAL A 111 34.60 -23.43 -2.70
N VAL A 112 33.30 -23.49 -2.42
CA VAL A 112 32.75 -23.84 -1.11
C VAL A 112 32.09 -25.21 -1.05
N GLY A 113 31.98 -25.90 -2.20
CA GLY A 113 31.45 -27.26 -2.28
C GLY A 113 31.16 -27.70 -3.72
N GLY A 114 30.81 -28.97 -3.89
CA GLY A 114 30.28 -29.51 -5.14
C GLY A 114 28.78 -29.38 -5.24
N CYS A 115 28.23 -29.41 -6.46
CA CYS A 115 26.82 -29.59 -6.76
C CYS A 115 26.65 -30.47 -7.99
N SER A 116 25.44 -30.93 -8.27
CA SER A 116 25.17 -31.59 -9.56
C SER A 116 25.45 -30.62 -10.71
N CYS A 117 26.04 -31.11 -11.82
CA CYS A 117 26.27 -30.30 -13.01
C CYS A 117 24.98 -29.76 -13.65
N GLU A 118 23.83 -30.37 -13.33
CA GLU A 118 22.52 -29.95 -13.78
C GLU A 118 21.95 -28.76 -12.96
N ILE A 119 22.49 -28.53 -11.76
CA ILE A 119 22.05 -27.47 -10.86
C ILE A 119 22.94 -26.25 -11.09
N THR A 120 22.39 -25.26 -11.79
CA THR A 120 23.04 -23.98 -12.02
C THR A 120 22.22 -22.84 -11.37
N GLY A 121 22.81 -21.65 -11.27
CA GLY A 121 22.12 -20.47 -10.77
C GLY A 121 22.99 -19.52 -9.98
N THR A 122 22.40 -18.40 -9.62
CA THR A 122 23.05 -17.37 -8.80
C THR A 122 22.23 -17.12 -7.54
N THR A 123 22.90 -16.94 -6.42
CA THR A 123 22.28 -16.46 -5.17
C THR A 123 23.01 -15.19 -4.76
N ILE A 124 22.26 -14.11 -4.61
CA ILE A 124 22.76 -12.84 -4.10
C ILE A 124 22.09 -12.59 -2.75
N THR A 125 22.90 -12.40 -1.70
CA THR A 125 22.42 -12.03 -0.38
C THR A 125 23.09 -10.73 0.06
N PHE A 126 22.34 -9.77 0.60
CA PHE A 126 22.92 -8.52 1.05
C PHE A 126 22.13 -7.88 2.19
N PHE A 127 22.81 -6.96 2.91
CA PHE A 127 22.20 -6.13 3.93
C PHE A 127 22.50 -4.66 3.63
N PRO A 128 21.47 -3.75 3.58
CA PRO A 128 21.68 -2.34 3.27
C PRO A 128 22.53 -1.63 4.32
N ASP A 129 23.41 -0.70 3.89
CA ASP A 129 24.24 0.09 4.80
C ASP A 129 23.42 1.17 5.51
N ALA A 130 23.22 1.04 6.83
CA ALA A 130 22.48 2.00 7.65
C ALA A 130 23.13 3.40 7.70
N THR A 131 24.41 3.53 7.35
CA THR A 131 25.07 4.86 7.26
C THR A 131 24.65 5.64 6.02
N ILE A 132 24.10 4.95 5.00
CA ILE A 132 23.59 5.52 3.75
C ILE A 132 22.07 5.59 3.81
N PHE A 133 21.42 4.52 4.22
CA PHE A 133 19.97 4.43 4.37
C PHE A 133 19.55 4.81 5.80
N THR A 134 19.60 6.11 6.09
CA THR A 134 19.39 6.66 7.44
C THR A 134 17.95 6.58 7.93
N ASP A 135 16.98 6.57 7.00
CA ASP A 135 15.55 6.54 7.33
C ASP A 135 15.08 5.13 7.70
N THR A 136 15.49 4.13 6.92
CA THR A 136 15.17 2.72 7.16
C THR A 136 16.03 1.79 6.31
N THR A 137 16.39 0.63 6.87
CA THR A 137 16.99 -0.51 6.15
C THR A 137 15.99 -1.65 5.98
N GLU A 138 14.74 -1.46 6.42
CA GLU A 138 13.72 -2.50 6.43
C GLU A 138 13.08 -2.68 5.06
N PHE A 139 13.06 -3.92 4.57
CA PHE A 139 12.31 -4.32 3.37
C PHE A 139 10.82 -4.47 3.68
N LYS A 140 9.97 -3.81 2.89
CA LYS A 140 8.51 -3.89 3.03
C LYS A 140 7.97 -4.99 2.12
N PHE A 141 7.41 -6.05 2.72
CA PHE A 141 6.84 -7.19 2.02
C PHE A 141 5.82 -6.78 0.96
N ASP A 142 4.83 -5.95 1.32
CA ASP A 142 3.75 -5.55 0.40
C ASP A 142 4.25 -4.77 -0.83
N ARG A 143 5.33 -3.99 -0.68
CA ARG A 143 5.94 -3.28 -1.80
C ARG A 143 6.63 -4.24 -2.77
N LEU A 144 7.33 -5.23 -2.22
CA LEU A 144 7.96 -6.30 -3.02
C LEU A 144 6.89 -7.14 -3.71
N THR A 145 5.83 -7.55 -3.01
CA THR A 145 4.67 -8.28 -3.54
C THR A 145 4.12 -7.62 -4.80
N THR A 146 3.81 -6.32 -4.73
CA THR A 146 3.26 -5.58 -5.87
C THR A 146 4.18 -5.65 -7.08
N ARG A 147 5.48 -5.36 -6.88
CA ARG A 147 6.44 -5.35 -7.99
C ARG A 147 6.74 -6.73 -8.56
N LEU A 148 6.84 -7.73 -7.71
CA LEU A 148 7.11 -9.11 -8.14
C LEU A 148 5.93 -9.71 -8.90
N ARG A 149 4.70 -9.37 -8.49
CA ARG A 149 3.47 -9.74 -9.20
C ARG A 149 3.44 -9.15 -10.61
N GLU A 150 3.75 -7.87 -10.78
CA GLU A 150 3.88 -7.24 -12.11
C GLU A 150 4.91 -7.94 -12.98
N LEU A 151 6.09 -8.25 -12.42
CA LEU A 151 7.14 -8.95 -13.14
C LEU A 151 6.72 -10.36 -13.57
N ALA A 152 5.97 -11.07 -12.74
CA ALA A 152 5.44 -12.39 -13.09
C ALA A 152 4.40 -12.32 -14.21
N PHE A 153 3.51 -11.32 -14.22
CA PHE A 153 2.59 -11.10 -15.33
C PHE A 153 3.28 -10.77 -16.66
N LEU A 154 4.35 -10.00 -16.60
CA LEU A 154 5.11 -9.60 -17.81
C LEU A 154 5.99 -10.74 -18.37
N ASN A 155 6.21 -11.79 -17.60
CA ASN A 155 7.08 -12.91 -17.92
C ASN A 155 6.34 -14.24 -17.72
N PRO A 156 5.42 -14.61 -18.65
CA PRO A 156 4.64 -15.83 -18.54
C PRO A 156 5.51 -17.09 -18.37
N GLY A 157 5.09 -17.97 -17.46
CA GLY A 157 5.83 -19.21 -17.19
C GLY A 157 6.98 -19.09 -16.18
N LEU A 158 7.29 -17.87 -15.71
CA LEU A 158 8.24 -17.66 -14.62
C LEU A 158 7.52 -17.81 -13.27
N VAL A 159 8.10 -18.64 -12.38
CA VAL A 159 7.67 -18.74 -10.98
C VAL A 159 8.50 -17.78 -10.14
N ILE A 160 7.85 -16.90 -9.39
CA ILE A 160 8.52 -16.03 -8.41
C ILE A 160 7.91 -16.33 -7.04
N GLU A 161 8.74 -16.67 -6.06
CA GLU A 161 8.33 -16.83 -4.67
C GLU A 161 8.91 -15.72 -3.79
N LEU A 162 8.08 -15.13 -2.94
CA LEU A 162 8.49 -14.16 -1.92
C LEU A 162 8.21 -14.75 -0.55
N ILE A 163 9.25 -14.80 0.29
CA ILE A 163 9.20 -15.39 1.63
C ILE A 163 9.70 -14.34 2.63
N ASP A 164 8.94 -14.12 3.71
CA ASP A 164 9.35 -13.27 4.83
C ASP A 164 9.50 -14.13 6.09
N GLU A 165 10.75 -14.37 6.49
CA GLU A 165 11.09 -15.16 7.69
C GLU A 165 11.01 -14.34 8.99
N ARG A 166 10.77 -13.04 8.92
CA ARG A 166 10.67 -12.17 10.11
C ARG A 166 9.37 -12.33 10.88
N GLU A 167 8.32 -12.79 10.18
CA GLU A 167 7.00 -13.03 10.74
C GLU A 167 6.83 -14.53 11.08
N ALA A 168 6.06 -14.82 12.10
CA ALA A 168 5.67 -16.18 12.45
C ALA A 168 4.14 -16.24 12.54
N PRO A 169 3.49 -17.03 11.67
CA PRO A 169 4.06 -17.94 10.68
C PRO A 169 4.80 -17.20 9.55
N VAL A 170 5.75 -17.89 8.91
CA VAL A 170 6.50 -17.36 7.76
C VAL A 170 5.53 -16.95 6.65
N ARG A 171 5.50 -15.68 6.31
CA ARG A 171 4.65 -15.16 5.23
C ARG A 171 5.23 -15.55 3.87
N ARG A 172 4.41 -16.16 3.02
CA ARG A 172 4.84 -16.63 1.70
C ARG A 172 3.80 -16.25 0.65
N GLU A 173 4.26 -15.72 -0.49
CA GLU A 173 3.46 -15.51 -1.69
C GLU A 173 4.16 -16.09 -2.91
N SER A 174 3.41 -16.77 -3.78
CA SER A 174 3.89 -17.34 -5.03
C SER A 174 3.17 -16.70 -6.21
N PHE A 175 3.91 -16.25 -7.21
CA PHE A 175 3.41 -15.60 -8.40
C PHE A 175 3.75 -16.46 -9.62
N TYR A 176 2.71 -16.94 -10.29
CA TYR A 176 2.82 -17.69 -11.54
C TYR A 176 1.59 -17.42 -12.40
N TYR A 177 1.79 -16.87 -13.58
CA TYR A 177 0.72 -16.50 -14.50
C TYR A 177 0.97 -17.09 -15.88
N LYS A 178 0.08 -17.95 -16.31
CA LYS A 178 0.22 -18.66 -17.58
C LYS A 178 -0.15 -17.79 -18.76
N GLU A 179 -1.19 -16.97 -18.62
CA GLU A 179 -1.70 -16.07 -19.68
C GLU A 179 -1.05 -14.67 -19.61
N GLY A 180 -0.17 -14.44 -18.64
CA GLY A 180 0.65 -13.24 -18.55
C GLY A 180 -0.16 -11.95 -18.42
N ILE A 181 0.04 -11.01 -19.35
CA ILE A 181 -0.62 -9.69 -19.31
C ILE A 181 -2.14 -9.74 -19.50
N VAL A 182 -2.70 -10.85 -20.01
CA VAL A 182 -4.16 -11.04 -20.08
C VAL A 182 -4.74 -11.19 -18.68
N GLU A 183 -4.14 -12.04 -17.85
CA GLU A 183 -4.52 -12.19 -16.45
C GLU A 183 -4.29 -10.87 -15.67
N PHE A 184 -3.24 -10.13 -16.01
CA PHE A 184 -2.98 -8.82 -15.40
C PHE A 184 -4.12 -7.83 -15.65
N VAL A 185 -4.60 -7.71 -16.89
CA VAL A 185 -5.72 -6.83 -17.23
C VAL A 185 -7.02 -7.31 -16.57
N ARG A 186 -7.28 -8.62 -16.50
CA ARG A 186 -8.42 -9.18 -15.74
C ARG A 186 -8.34 -8.80 -14.27
N GLN A 187 -7.17 -8.90 -13.63
CA GLN A 187 -6.99 -8.49 -12.24
C GLN A 187 -7.26 -7.00 -12.04
N LEU A 188 -6.73 -6.13 -12.91
CA LEU A 188 -6.98 -4.69 -12.86
C LEU A 188 -8.46 -4.32 -13.07
N GLY A 189 -9.22 -5.17 -13.75
CA GLY A 189 -10.67 -5.05 -14.00
C GLY A 189 -11.56 -5.74 -12.97
N MET A 190 -11.03 -6.56 -12.07
CA MET A 190 -11.78 -7.50 -11.22
C MET A 190 -12.85 -6.85 -10.34
N ASN A 191 -12.65 -5.63 -9.89
CA ASN A 191 -13.60 -4.90 -9.04
C ASN A 191 -14.41 -3.85 -9.80
N LYS A 192 -14.43 -3.93 -11.15
CA LYS A 192 -15.09 -2.97 -12.02
C LYS A 192 -16.16 -3.71 -12.87
N ASP A 193 -17.25 -3.01 -13.18
CA ASP A 193 -18.26 -3.54 -14.10
C ASP A 193 -17.73 -3.47 -15.53
N VAL A 194 -17.29 -4.62 -16.06
CA VAL A 194 -16.60 -4.72 -17.36
C VAL A 194 -17.59 -4.78 -18.52
N ILE A 195 -17.25 -4.11 -19.63
CA ILE A 195 -18.06 -4.08 -20.86
C ILE A 195 -17.76 -5.29 -21.75
N ASN A 196 -16.48 -5.68 -21.82
CA ASN A 196 -16.01 -6.88 -22.50
C ASN A 196 -15.43 -7.86 -21.46
N GLU A 197 -16.10 -8.97 -21.22
CA GLU A 197 -15.70 -9.99 -20.24
C GLU A 197 -14.29 -10.50 -20.53
N GLU A 198 -14.00 -10.84 -21.80
CA GLU A 198 -12.66 -11.20 -22.24
C GLU A 198 -11.86 -9.96 -22.64
N PRO A 199 -10.64 -9.76 -22.10
CA PRO A 199 -9.74 -8.71 -22.55
C PRO A 199 -9.37 -8.87 -24.04
N ILE A 200 -9.22 -7.77 -24.74
CA ILE A 200 -8.76 -7.75 -26.13
C ILE A 200 -7.24 -7.82 -26.10
N ALA A 201 -6.69 -8.93 -26.58
CA ALA A 201 -5.25 -9.18 -26.64
C ALA A 201 -4.72 -8.98 -28.06
N ILE A 202 -3.65 -8.20 -28.18
CA ILE A 202 -2.95 -7.88 -29.42
C ILE A 202 -1.49 -8.25 -29.25
N SER A 203 -0.95 -9.02 -30.19
CA SER A 203 0.46 -9.37 -30.20
C SER A 203 1.00 -9.26 -31.63
N GLY A 204 2.16 -8.64 -31.76
CA GLY A 204 2.77 -8.48 -33.07
C GLY A 204 4.27 -8.27 -33.03
N VAL A 205 4.95 -8.68 -34.08
CA VAL A 205 6.39 -8.50 -34.29
C VAL A 205 6.63 -7.61 -35.50
N ARG A 206 7.49 -6.62 -35.35
CA ARG A 206 7.92 -5.74 -36.46
C ARG A 206 9.43 -5.55 -36.42
N LYS A 207 10.02 -5.46 -37.60
CA LYS A 207 11.44 -5.17 -37.75
C LYS A 207 11.68 -3.67 -37.72
N VAL A 208 12.74 -3.29 -37.02
CA VAL A 208 13.19 -1.91 -36.89
C VAL A 208 14.68 -1.84 -37.14
N GLU A 209 15.11 -0.86 -37.90
CA GLU A 209 16.53 -0.60 -38.12
C GLU A 209 17.19 -0.09 -36.85
N VAL A 210 18.13 -0.82 -36.31
CA VAL A 210 18.90 -0.48 -35.10
C VAL A 210 20.38 -0.36 -35.45
N GLU A 211 21.06 0.62 -34.88
CA GLU A 211 22.50 0.84 -35.09
C GLU A 211 23.31 0.14 -34.00
N TYR A 212 24.21 -0.75 -34.42
CA TYR A 212 25.17 -1.45 -33.56
C TYR A 212 26.59 -1.17 -34.04
N ASP A 213 27.43 -0.56 -33.22
CA ASP A 213 28.83 -0.23 -33.56
C ASP A 213 28.99 0.47 -34.93
N GLY A 214 28.06 1.38 -35.24
CA GLY A 214 28.04 2.10 -36.52
C GLY A 214 27.49 1.32 -37.71
N LYS A 215 26.96 0.09 -37.50
CA LYS A 215 26.32 -0.72 -38.53
C LYS A 215 24.83 -0.77 -38.30
N LYS A 216 24.05 -0.50 -39.32
CA LYS A 216 22.60 -0.59 -39.32
C LYS A 216 22.19 -2.06 -39.59
N MET A 217 21.33 -2.59 -38.73
CA MET A 217 20.80 -3.96 -38.85
C MET A 217 19.31 -3.95 -38.51
N ASP A 218 18.54 -4.78 -39.19
CA ASP A 218 17.15 -5.01 -38.84
C ASP A 218 17.06 -5.90 -37.62
N ASP A 219 16.30 -5.48 -36.63
CA ASP A 219 16.05 -6.25 -35.42
C ASP A 219 14.58 -6.25 -35.04
N ASP A 220 14.11 -7.30 -34.33
CA ASP A 220 12.70 -7.50 -34.02
C ASP A 220 12.29 -6.72 -32.75
N VAL A 221 11.16 -6.04 -32.85
CA VAL A 221 10.44 -5.45 -31.74
C VAL A 221 9.14 -6.23 -31.55
N LEU A 222 8.94 -6.76 -30.35
CA LEU A 222 7.73 -7.45 -29.96
C LEU A 222 6.81 -6.45 -29.25
N VAL A 223 5.55 -6.40 -29.64
CA VAL A 223 4.53 -5.52 -29.08
C VAL A 223 3.38 -6.40 -28.60
N ASP A 224 3.16 -6.37 -27.29
CA ASP A 224 2.04 -7.04 -26.65
C ASP A 224 1.18 -5.97 -25.97
N VAL A 225 -0.09 -5.89 -26.34
CA VAL A 225 -1.05 -4.95 -25.77
C VAL A 225 -2.32 -5.70 -25.41
N VAL A 226 -2.73 -5.58 -24.18
CA VAL A 226 -4.00 -6.14 -23.72
C VAL A 226 -4.81 -5.03 -23.07
N PHE A 227 -6.10 -4.97 -23.39
CA PHE A 227 -6.97 -3.95 -22.84
C PHE A 227 -8.41 -4.43 -22.64
N GLN A 228 -9.12 -3.78 -21.73
CA GLN A 228 -10.50 -4.05 -21.38
C GLN A 228 -11.22 -2.73 -21.08
N TYR A 229 -12.48 -2.61 -21.45
CA TYR A 229 -13.33 -1.49 -21.08
C TYR A 229 -14.26 -1.85 -19.93
N ASN A 230 -14.53 -0.88 -19.07
CA ASN A 230 -15.46 -0.98 -17.96
C ASN A 230 -16.39 0.22 -17.90
N SER A 231 -17.40 0.17 -17.01
CA SER A 231 -18.41 1.23 -16.88
C SER A 231 -17.90 2.50 -16.17
N THR A 232 -16.71 2.45 -15.56
CA THR A 232 -16.15 3.61 -14.83
C THR A 232 -15.68 4.72 -15.78
N TYR A 233 -15.25 5.84 -15.21
CA TYR A 233 -14.78 7.01 -15.97
C TYR A 233 -13.27 7.12 -16.03
N GLU A 234 -12.56 6.30 -15.26
CA GLU A 234 -11.11 6.33 -15.11
C GLU A 234 -10.39 5.61 -16.25
N THR A 235 -9.24 6.13 -16.61
CA THR A 235 -8.32 5.49 -17.56
C THR A 235 -7.12 4.96 -16.80
N ASN A 236 -6.85 3.66 -16.87
CA ASN A 236 -5.68 3.04 -16.27
C ASN A 236 -4.85 2.33 -17.33
N ILE A 237 -3.71 2.89 -17.70
CA ILE A 237 -2.81 2.35 -18.73
C ILE A 237 -1.43 2.17 -18.14
N LEU A 238 -1.01 0.92 -18.00
CA LEU A 238 0.33 0.57 -17.55
C LEU A 238 1.24 0.31 -18.74
N CYS A 239 2.42 0.92 -18.73
CA CYS A 239 3.37 0.87 -19.84
C CYS A 239 4.69 0.23 -19.40
N PHE A 240 5.20 -0.69 -20.22
CA PHE A 240 6.42 -1.41 -19.93
C PHE A 240 7.31 -1.50 -21.17
N ALA A 241 8.61 -1.30 -20.98
CA ALA A 241 9.65 -1.57 -21.97
C ALA A 241 10.69 -2.52 -21.39
N ASN A 242 10.87 -3.71 -21.99
CA ASN A 242 11.75 -4.79 -21.49
C ASN A 242 11.48 -5.11 -19.99
N SER A 243 10.21 -5.29 -19.62
CA SER A 243 9.71 -5.55 -18.26
C SER A 243 9.99 -4.43 -17.24
N ILE A 244 10.37 -3.22 -17.69
CA ILE A 244 10.56 -2.04 -16.86
C ILE A 244 9.30 -1.18 -16.95
N TYR A 245 8.75 -0.82 -15.80
CA TYR A 245 7.62 0.10 -15.72
C TYR A 245 8.03 1.51 -16.15
N ASN A 246 7.23 2.12 -17.03
CA ASN A 246 7.40 3.48 -17.50
C ASN A 246 6.21 4.35 -17.04
N GLY A 247 6.30 4.90 -15.81
CA GLY A 247 5.22 5.67 -15.19
C GLY A 247 4.77 6.89 -16.01
N ASP A 248 5.71 7.56 -16.68
CA ASP A 248 5.44 8.67 -17.60
C ASP A 248 5.13 8.20 -19.04
N GLY A 249 5.01 6.88 -19.25
CA GLY A 249 4.73 6.29 -20.57
C GLY A 249 5.88 6.49 -21.56
N GLY A 250 5.59 7.10 -22.69
CA GLY A 250 6.55 7.38 -23.76
C GLY A 250 5.97 7.07 -25.14
N THR A 251 6.86 6.81 -26.10
CA THR A 251 6.50 6.61 -27.51
C THR A 251 5.58 5.42 -27.76
N HIS A 252 5.69 4.34 -26.99
CA HIS A 252 4.77 3.21 -27.05
C HIS A 252 3.35 3.57 -26.61
N LEU A 253 3.20 4.39 -25.56
CA LEU A 253 1.91 4.92 -25.12
C LEU A 253 1.31 5.85 -26.17
N SER A 254 2.13 6.76 -26.77
CA SER A 254 1.69 7.66 -27.84
C SER A 254 1.19 6.89 -29.04
N GLY A 255 1.92 5.84 -29.46
CA GLY A 255 1.53 4.97 -30.57
C GLY A 255 0.20 4.26 -30.32
N PHE A 256 0.00 3.69 -29.13
CA PHE A 256 -1.25 3.06 -28.72
C PHE A 256 -2.43 4.04 -28.71
N ARG A 257 -2.28 5.20 -28.06
CA ARG A 257 -3.33 6.24 -27.98
C ARG A 257 -3.75 6.75 -29.37
N SER A 258 -2.80 6.96 -30.25
CA SER A 258 -3.03 7.41 -31.62
C SER A 258 -3.79 6.34 -32.44
N ALA A 259 -3.34 5.10 -32.39
CA ALA A 259 -3.96 3.98 -33.10
C ALA A 259 -5.39 3.75 -32.63
N LEU A 260 -5.61 3.62 -31.33
CA LEU A 260 -6.93 3.36 -30.73
C LEU A 260 -7.92 4.47 -31.13
N THR A 261 -7.53 5.72 -31.04
CA THR A 261 -8.37 6.86 -31.43
C THR A 261 -8.71 6.83 -32.91
N ARG A 262 -7.74 6.49 -33.76
CA ARG A 262 -7.92 6.41 -35.21
C ARG A 262 -8.85 5.28 -35.62
N VAL A 263 -8.69 4.08 -35.04
CA VAL A 263 -9.54 2.91 -35.34
C VAL A 263 -10.97 3.17 -34.92
N ILE A 264 -11.21 3.63 -33.70
CA ILE A 264 -12.56 3.86 -33.15
C ILE A 264 -13.29 4.91 -34.01
N ASN A 265 -12.66 6.04 -34.33
CA ASN A 265 -13.26 7.05 -35.20
C ASN A 265 -13.52 6.53 -36.62
N GLY A 266 -12.57 5.78 -37.19
CA GLY A 266 -12.73 5.19 -38.51
C GLY A 266 -13.90 4.22 -38.59
N TYR A 267 -13.94 3.28 -37.66
CA TYR A 267 -15.03 2.30 -37.58
C TYR A 267 -16.41 2.94 -37.29
N ALA A 268 -16.45 3.91 -36.38
CA ALA A 268 -17.68 4.63 -36.02
C ALA A 268 -18.27 5.38 -37.23
N LYS A 269 -17.44 5.98 -38.08
CA LYS A 269 -17.89 6.68 -39.29
C LYS A 269 -18.31 5.69 -40.38
N SER A 270 -17.52 4.65 -40.66
CA SER A 270 -17.81 3.68 -41.71
C SER A 270 -19.10 2.85 -41.45
N ASN A 271 -19.43 2.63 -40.18
CA ASN A 271 -20.62 1.89 -39.78
C ASN A 271 -21.82 2.79 -39.38
N GLY A 272 -21.74 4.10 -39.63
CA GLY A 272 -22.84 5.05 -39.37
C GLY A 272 -23.20 5.30 -37.93
N LEU A 273 -22.31 4.92 -36.96
CA LEU A 273 -22.46 5.20 -35.51
C LEU A 273 -22.22 6.67 -35.19
N LEU A 274 -21.38 7.34 -35.97
CA LEU A 274 -21.19 8.78 -36.00
C LEU A 274 -21.62 9.33 -37.35
N LYS A 275 -22.42 10.41 -37.38
CA LYS A 275 -22.78 11.11 -38.59
C LYS A 275 -21.60 11.92 -39.11
N GLU A 276 -21.51 12.15 -40.41
CA GLU A 276 -20.47 12.95 -41.05
C GLU A 276 -20.30 14.35 -40.43
N LYS A 277 -21.39 14.92 -39.93
CA LYS A 277 -21.42 16.27 -39.28
C LYS A 277 -21.07 16.24 -37.82
N ASP A 278 -21.00 15.07 -37.16
CA ASP A 278 -20.66 14.96 -35.76
C ASP A 278 -19.13 15.14 -35.59
N PRO A 279 -18.68 15.85 -34.54
CA PRO A 279 -17.25 15.98 -34.28
C PRO A 279 -16.62 14.60 -34.01
N SER A 280 -15.37 14.44 -34.44
CA SER A 280 -14.63 13.21 -34.14
C SER A 280 -14.42 13.08 -32.62
N LEU A 281 -14.43 11.84 -32.14
CA LEU A 281 -14.14 11.51 -30.76
C LEU A 281 -12.70 11.87 -30.44
N SER A 282 -12.48 12.54 -29.31
CA SER A 282 -11.12 12.85 -28.83
C SER A 282 -10.45 11.62 -28.24
N GLY A 283 -9.15 11.68 -28.05
CA GLY A 283 -8.42 10.62 -27.37
C GLY A 283 -8.92 10.35 -25.93
N GLU A 284 -9.37 11.37 -25.21
CA GLU A 284 -9.96 11.25 -23.87
C GLU A 284 -11.28 10.48 -23.92
N ASP A 285 -12.17 10.82 -24.86
CA ASP A 285 -13.46 10.14 -25.02
C ASP A 285 -13.30 8.64 -25.30
N VAL A 286 -12.27 8.30 -26.08
CA VAL A 286 -11.97 6.92 -26.47
C VAL A 286 -11.36 6.12 -25.32
N ARG A 287 -10.68 6.76 -24.39
CA ARG A 287 -10.01 6.11 -23.26
C ARG A 287 -10.83 6.06 -21.97
N GLU A 288 -12.00 6.69 -21.93
CA GLU A 288 -12.85 6.64 -20.73
C GLU A 288 -13.26 5.20 -20.38
N GLY A 289 -12.93 4.76 -19.15
CA GLY A 289 -13.16 3.41 -18.66
C GLY A 289 -12.23 2.35 -19.25
N LEU A 290 -11.10 2.74 -19.83
CA LEU A 290 -10.10 1.85 -20.40
C LEU A 290 -9.10 1.39 -19.34
N VAL A 291 -8.92 0.08 -19.23
CA VAL A 291 -7.78 -0.56 -18.55
C VAL A 291 -6.91 -1.21 -19.61
N ALA A 292 -5.62 -0.91 -19.63
CA ALA A 292 -4.70 -1.47 -20.63
C ALA A 292 -3.31 -1.72 -20.05
N VAL A 293 -2.66 -2.76 -20.57
CA VAL A 293 -1.23 -3.03 -20.33
C VAL A 293 -0.54 -3.06 -21.70
N ILE A 294 0.51 -2.25 -21.83
CA ILE A 294 1.34 -2.14 -23.02
C ILE A 294 2.73 -2.64 -22.67
N SER A 295 3.16 -3.72 -23.28
CA SER A 295 4.50 -4.31 -23.11
C SER A 295 5.23 -4.32 -24.43
N VAL A 296 6.39 -3.69 -24.49
CA VAL A 296 7.26 -3.71 -25.67
C VAL A 296 8.59 -4.34 -25.30
N LYS A 297 9.00 -5.39 -26.03
CA LYS A 297 10.35 -5.95 -25.94
C LYS A 297 11.15 -5.53 -27.16
N MET A 298 12.23 -4.81 -26.91
CA MET A 298 13.02 -4.18 -27.97
C MET A 298 14.52 -4.16 -27.66
N PRO A 299 15.39 -4.19 -28.67
CA PRO A 299 16.81 -3.94 -28.48
C PRO A 299 17.06 -2.45 -28.20
N ASN A 300 18.08 -2.15 -27.43
CA ASN A 300 18.56 -0.79 -27.12
C ASN A 300 17.47 0.23 -26.70
N PRO A 301 16.65 -0.04 -25.67
CA PRO A 301 15.66 0.94 -25.19
C PRO A 301 16.37 2.18 -24.65
N ARG A 302 15.88 3.36 -25.04
CA ARG A 302 16.38 4.67 -24.58
C ARG A 302 15.31 5.31 -23.69
N PHE A 303 15.76 5.81 -22.55
CA PHE A 303 14.88 6.45 -21.56
C PHE A 303 15.28 7.90 -21.32
N SER A 304 14.35 8.71 -20.85
CA SER A 304 14.57 10.13 -20.53
C SER A 304 15.48 10.36 -19.33
N SER A 305 15.50 9.39 -18.38
CA SER A 305 16.24 9.46 -17.12
C SER A 305 16.78 8.09 -16.70
N GLN A 306 17.62 8.06 -15.67
CA GLN A 306 18.12 6.81 -15.09
C GLN A 306 17.04 5.99 -14.37
N THR A 307 15.97 6.63 -13.91
CA THR A 307 14.79 5.98 -13.32
C THR A 307 13.95 5.22 -14.35
N LYS A 308 14.15 5.52 -15.66
CA LYS A 308 13.51 4.86 -16.81
C LYS A 308 12.00 5.09 -16.90
N ASP A 309 11.52 6.20 -16.36
CA ASP A 309 10.09 6.50 -16.28
C ASP A 309 9.43 6.75 -17.64
N LYS A 310 10.21 7.13 -18.66
CA LYS A 310 9.70 7.45 -20.00
C LYS A 310 10.55 6.88 -21.12
N LEU A 311 9.94 6.09 -22.01
CA LEU A 311 10.58 5.59 -23.24
C LEU A 311 10.62 6.69 -24.31
N VAL A 312 11.81 6.90 -24.93
CA VAL A 312 12.02 7.99 -25.89
C VAL A 312 12.43 7.54 -27.32
N ASN A 313 12.43 6.25 -27.58
CA ASN A 313 12.69 5.70 -28.91
C ASN A 313 11.60 6.11 -29.91
N THR A 314 11.89 7.03 -30.82
CA THR A 314 10.90 7.61 -31.76
C THR A 314 10.30 6.60 -32.72
N GLU A 315 11.07 5.60 -33.14
CA GLU A 315 10.67 4.51 -34.04
C GLU A 315 9.53 3.66 -33.46
N ILE A 316 9.44 3.53 -32.13
CA ILE A 316 8.48 2.68 -31.45
C ILE A 316 7.05 3.21 -31.56
N GLU A 317 6.85 4.51 -31.64
CA GLU A 317 5.52 5.11 -31.81
C GLU A 317 4.83 4.57 -33.08
N GLY A 318 5.55 4.54 -34.20
CA GLY A 318 5.04 4.02 -35.47
C GLY A 318 4.80 2.51 -35.44
N VAL A 319 5.71 1.75 -34.82
CA VAL A 319 5.60 0.29 -34.69
C VAL A 319 4.36 -0.09 -33.90
N VAL A 320 4.19 0.46 -32.70
CA VAL A 320 3.04 0.19 -31.85
C VAL A 320 1.73 0.65 -32.54
N SER A 321 1.76 1.87 -33.13
CA SER A 321 0.58 2.39 -33.81
C SER A 321 0.10 1.49 -34.97
N ASN A 322 1.01 0.92 -35.75
CA ASN A 322 0.65 0.05 -36.87
C ASN A 322 0.10 -1.30 -36.39
N VAL A 323 0.79 -1.96 -35.45
CA VAL A 323 0.34 -3.24 -34.88
C VAL A 323 -1.06 -3.09 -34.29
N VAL A 324 -1.23 -2.10 -33.39
CA VAL A 324 -2.50 -1.88 -32.70
C VAL A 324 -3.63 -1.51 -33.68
N TYR A 325 -3.34 -0.69 -34.69
CA TYR A 325 -4.35 -0.29 -35.67
C TYR A 325 -4.85 -1.50 -36.49
N GLU A 326 -3.96 -2.33 -37.00
CA GLU A 326 -4.29 -3.48 -37.83
C GLU A 326 -5.10 -4.50 -37.02
N GLU A 327 -4.63 -4.85 -35.84
CA GLU A 327 -5.27 -5.88 -35.02
C GLU A 327 -6.62 -5.44 -34.45
N ILE A 328 -6.77 -4.21 -33.93
CA ILE A 328 -8.08 -3.72 -33.45
C ILE A 328 -9.09 -3.63 -34.60
N LYS A 329 -8.66 -3.19 -35.78
CA LYS A 329 -9.52 -3.13 -36.95
C LYS A 329 -10.06 -4.52 -37.29
N THR A 330 -9.23 -5.54 -37.35
CA THR A 330 -9.61 -6.93 -37.58
C THR A 330 -10.57 -7.41 -36.47
N TYR A 331 -10.22 -7.18 -35.20
CA TYR A 331 -11.08 -7.57 -34.08
C TYR A 331 -12.48 -6.93 -34.15
N PHE A 332 -12.59 -5.66 -34.55
CA PHE A 332 -13.89 -4.98 -34.67
C PHE A 332 -14.71 -5.48 -35.83
N GLU A 333 -14.08 -5.88 -36.94
CA GLU A 333 -14.73 -6.50 -38.07
C GLU A 333 -15.29 -7.90 -37.71
N GLU A 334 -14.55 -8.65 -36.90
CA GLU A 334 -14.95 -9.99 -36.43
C GLU A 334 -16.00 -9.92 -35.30
N ASN A 335 -15.96 -8.85 -34.46
CA ASN A 335 -16.78 -8.67 -33.25
C ASN A 335 -17.62 -7.38 -33.29
N PRO A 336 -18.56 -7.21 -34.27
CA PRO A 336 -19.26 -5.93 -34.48
C PRO A 336 -20.16 -5.52 -33.30
N ALA A 337 -20.71 -6.48 -32.53
CA ALA A 337 -21.52 -6.20 -31.36
C ALA A 337 -20.69 -5.59 -30.23
N MET A 338 -19.47 -6.09 -30.02
CA MET A 338 -18.52 -5.55 -29.02
C MET A 338 -17.98 -4.19 -29.45
N ALA A 339 -17.57 -4.06 -30.71
CA ALA A 339 -17.15 -2.79 -31.30
C ALA A 339 -18.20 -1.68 -31.07
N LYS A 340 -19.49 -2.00 -31.30
CA LYS A 340 -20.61 -1.09 -31.08
C LYS A 340 -20.69 -0.65 -29.60
N LYS A 341 -20.59 -1.57 -28.62
CA LYS A 341 -20.64 -1.26 -27.20
C LYS A 341 -19.50 -0.30 -26.81
N ILE A 342 -18.27 -0.57 -27.24
CA ILE A 342 -17.09 0.27 -26.96
C ILE A 342 -17.27 1.67 -27.57
N ILE A 343 -17.77 1.76 -28.81
CA ILE A 343 -17.99 3.03 -29.49
C ILE A 343 -19.13 3.83 -28.83
N GLU A 344 -20.23 3.19 -28.44
CA GLU A 344 -21.32 3.84 -27.71
C GLU A 344 -20.86 4.40 -26.35
N LYS A 345 -19.96 3.70 -25.65
CA LYS A 345 -19.28 4.24 -24.46
C LYS A 345 -18.51 5.51 -24.81
N SER A 346 -17.67 5.50 -25.83
CA SER A 346 -16.87 6.64 -26.26
C SER A 346 -17.74 7.84 -26.71
N ILE A 347 -18.88 7.58 -27.41
CA ILE A 347 -19.84 8.64 -27.79
C ILE A 347 -20.49 9.25 -26.53
N THR A 348 -20.81 8.42 -25.55
CA THR A 348 -21.39 8.88 -24.28
C THR A 348 -20.39 9.71 -23.50
N ALA A 349 -19.10 9.32 -23.49
CA ALA A 349 -18.00 10.08 -22.91
C ALA A 349 -17.83 11.46 -23.59
N ALA A 350 -17.87 11.50 -24.93
CA ALA A 350 -17.77 12.76 -25.69
C ALA A 350 -18.89 13.75 -25.33
N ARG A 351 -20.12 13.26 -25.19
CA ARG A 351 -21.27 14.09 -24.76
C ARG A 351 -21.08 14.63 -23.34
N ALA A 352 -20.59 13.77 -22.43
CA ALA A 352 -20.32 14.18 -21.04
C ALA A 352 -19.18 15.20 -20.96
N ARG A 353 -18.09 15.00 -21.73
CA ARG A 353 -16.97 15.95 -21.82
C ARG A 353 -17.41 17.31 -22.31
N GLU A 354 -18.26 17.38 -23.35
CA GLU A 354 -18.78 18.64 -23.86
C GLU A 354 -19.66 19.34 -22.80
N ALA A 355 -20.48 18.58 -22.07
CA ALA A 355 -21.24 19.12 -20.94
C ALA A 355 -20.33 19.64 -19.82
N ALA A 356 -19.27 18.88 -19.48
CA ALA A 356 -18.26 19.30 -18.51
C ALA A 356 -17.48 20.55 -18.96
N ARG A 357 -17.15 20.66 -20.24
CA ARG A 357 -16.51 21.88 -20.81
C ARG A 357 -17.39 23.10 -20.63
N LYS A 358 -18.66 23.00 -20.97
CA LYS A 358 -19.64 24.10 -20.76
C LYS A 358 -19.78 24.47 -19.28
N ALA A 359 -19.82 23.46 -18.40
CA ALA A 359 -19.87 23.68 -16.95
C ALA A 359 -18.61 24.40 -16.44
N ARG A 360 -17.40 23.95 -16.85
CA ARG A 360 -16.12 24.60 -16.52
C ARG A 360 -16.05 26.06 -16.97
N GLU A 361 -16.50 26.35 -18.20
CA GLU A 361 -16.58 27.73 -18.71
C GLU A 361 -17.55 28.61 -17.90
N THR A 362 -18.67 28.03 -17.44
CA THR A 362 -19.64 28.73 -16.57
C THR A 362 -19.04 29.05 -15.22
N VAL A 363 -18.36 28.08 -14.59
CA VAL A 363 -17.64 28.29 -13.30
C VAL A 363 -16.57 29.38 -13.46
N ARG A 364 -15.79 29.34 -14.53
CA ARG A 364 -14.75 30.36 -14.83
C ARG A 364 -15.35 31.74 -15.03
N LYS A 365 -16.43 31.87 -15.80
CA LYS A 365 -17.13 33.15 -15.99
C LYS A 365 -17.69 33.70 -14.69
N SER A 366 -18.28 32.86 -13.85
CA SER A 366 -18.72 33.23 -12.51
C SER A 366 -17.57 33.70 -11.61
N ALA A 367 -16.45 33.01 -11.64
CA ALA A 367 -15.25 33.38 -10.87
C ALA A 367 -14.68 34.75 -11.32
N LEU A 368 -14.71 35.06 -12.63
CA LEU A 368 -14.23 36.33 -13.19
C LEU A 368 -15.22 37.48 -12.98
N SER A 369 -16.55 37.22 -12.92
CA SER A 369 -17.60 38.26 -12.85
C SER A 369 -17.91 38.78 -11.47
N ILE A 370 -17.55 38.05 -10.36
CA ILE A 370 -17.95 38.38 -8.97
C ILE A 370 -16.72 38.63 -8.07
N GLY A 371 -15.62 39.15 -8.59
CA GLY A 371 -14.42 39.38 -7.75
C GLY A 371 -13.63 38.12 -7.34
N GLY A 372 -13.78 37.06 -8.02
CA GLY A 372 -12.82 35.96 -8.17
C GLY A 372 -12.81 34.84 -7.16
N LEU A 373 -13.11 35.02 -5.89
CA LEU A 373 -12.92 33.97 -4.87
C LEU A 373 -14.25 33.51 -4.26
N PRO A 374 -14.36 32.23 -3.81
CA PRO A 374 -15.56 31.75 -3.14
C PRO A 374 -15.89 32.63 -1.92
N GLY A 375 -17.14 33.05 -1.76
CA GLY A 375 -17.56 33.92 -0.64
C GLY A 375 -17.34 33.32 0.75
N LYS A 376 -17.11 32.01 0.82
CA LYS A 376 -16.76 31.27 2.04
C LYS A 376 -15.25 31.23 2.34
N LEU A 377 -14.41 31.45 1.34
CA LEU A 377 -12.96 31.40 1.51
C LEU A 377 -12.49 32.61 2.35
N ALA A 378 -11.87 32.33 3.48
CA ALA A 378 -11.10 33.31 4.22
C ALA A 378 -9.64 33.24 3.72
N ASP A 379 -9.32 34.02 2.68
CA ASP A 379 -8.01 34.00 2.03
C ASP A 379 -6.88 34.58 2.89
N CYS A 380 -5.64 34.27 2.56
CA CYS A 380 -4.43 34.85 3.16
C CYS A 380 -3.95 36.08 2.35
N SER A 381 -3.12 36.89 2.97
CA SER A 381 -2.63 38.16 2.34
C SER A 381 -1.37 37.98 1.52
N ASP A 382 -0.52 36.98 1.82
CA ASP A 382 0.68 36.65 1.03
C ASP A 382 0.29 36.09 -0.32
N ARG A 383 1.12 36.32 -1.33
CA ARG A 383 0.90 35.88 -2.72
C ARG A 383 1.91 34.84 -3.19
N ASP A 384 2.89 34.53 -2.37
CA ASP A 384 3.87 33.49 -2.64
C ASP A 384 3.28 32.11 -2.32
N PRO A 385 2.95 31.26 -3.32
CA PRO A 385 2.33 29.96 -3.08
C PRO A 385 3.14 29.05 -2.15
N ALA A 386 4.48 29.19 -2.16
CA ALA A 386 5.37 28.38 -1.33
C ALA A 386 5.19 28.65 0.19
N LYS A 387 4.73 29.86 0.54
CA LYS A 387 4.47 30.27 1.93
C LYS A 387 3.02 30.12 2.33
N CYS A 388 2.11 29.97 1.34
CA CYS A 388 0.67 29.96 1.57
C CYS A 388 0.15 28.54 1.80
N GLU A 389 -0.80 28.44 2.74
CA GLU A 389 -1.46 27.19 3.15
C GLU A 389 -2.97 27.34 3.04
N LEU A 390 -3.65 26.33 2.50
CA LEU A 390 -5.11 26.24 2.44
C LEU A 390 -5.58 25.11 3.36
N PHE A 391 -6.33 25.47 4.41
CA PHE A 391 -7.02 24.51 5.25
C PHE A 391 -8.43 24.28 4.71
N ILE A 392 -8.74 23.05 4.36
CA ILE A 392 -10.08 22.58 4.00
C ILE A 392 -10.68 22.00 5.27
N VAL A 393 -11.66 22.68 5.84
CA VAL A 393 -12.17 22.42 7.19
C VAL A 393 -13.60 21.90 7.14
N GLU A 394 -13.89 20.86 7.91
CA GLU A 394 -15.21 20.32 8.06
C GLU A 394 -16.12 21.26 8.86
N GLY A 395 -17.24 21.64 8.26
CA GLY A 395 -18.30 22.42 8.90
C GLY A 395 -18.01 23.92 9.09
N ASP A 396 -19.06 24.67 9.27
CA ASP A 396 -18.98 26.13 9.50
C ASP A 396 -18.50 26.44 10.95
N SER A 397 -18.72 25.55 11.94
CA SER A 397 -18.28 25.74 13.32
C SER A 397 -16.76 25.69 13.43
N ALA A 398 -16.14 24.57 13.03
CA ALA A 398 -14.69 24.42 13.04
C ALA A 398 -14.02 25.43 12.08
N GLY A 399 -14.65 25.71 10.93
CA GLY A 399 -14.23 26.78 10.02
C GLY A 399 -14.23 28.16 10.65
N GLY A 400 -15.16 28.44 11.58
CA GLY A 400 -15.21 29.67 12.38
C GLY A 400 -14.03 29.80 13.33
N SER A 401 -13.77 28.75 14.14
CA SER A 401 -12.63 28.69 15.06
C SER A 401 -11.30 28.80 14.30
N ALA A 402 -11.13 28.04 13.21
CA ALA A 402 -9.93 28.11 12.37
C ALA A 402 -9.71 29.52 11.77
N LYS A 403 -10.78 30.17 11.28
CA LYS A 403 -10.72 31.53 10.74
C LYS A 403 -10.28 32.57 11.77
N MET A 404 -10.71 32.40 13.03
CA MET A 404 -10.31 33.30 14.12
C MET A 404 -8.88 33.05 14.56
N GLY A 405 -8.45 31.77 14.64
CA GLY A 405 -7.14 31.38 15.15
C GLY A 405 -5.99 31.53 14.16
N ARG A 406 -6.22 31.47 12.85
CA ARG A 406 -5.21 31.40 11.80
C ARG A 406 -4.21 32.56 11.76
N ASP A 407 -3.03 32.32 11.21
CA ASP A 407 -2.18 33.40 10.70
C ASP A 407 -2.78 33.94 9.38
N ARG A 408 -3.33 35.15 9.43
CA ARG A 408 -3.96 35.80 8.26
C ARG A 408 -2.98 36.09 7.12
N ARG A 409 -1.71 36.05 7.39
CA ARG A 409 -0.69 36.35 6.38
C ARG A 409 -0.53 35.17 5.44
N THR A 410 -0.41 33.96 5.96
CA THR A 410 -0.03 32.75 5.20
C THR A 410 -1.12 31.69 5.13
N GLN A 411 -2.13 31.72 6.01
CA GLN A 411 -3.13 30.66 6.13
C GLN A 411 -4.49 31.10 5.62
N ALA A 412 -5.04 30.33 4.67
CA ALA A 412 -6.40 30.47 4.14
C ALA A 412 -7.30 29.35 4.69
N ILE A 413 -8.58 29.65 4.91
CA ILE A 413 -9.57 28.68 5.42
C ILE A 413 -10.73 28.56 4.44
N LEU A 414 -11.04 27.34 4.04
CA LEU A 414 -12.22 26.99 3.24
C LEU A 414 -13.10 26.00 4.03
N PRO A 415 -14.20 26.44 4.65
CA PRO A 415 -15.14 25.52 5.31
C PRO A 415 -16.00 24.79 4.26
N LEU A 416 -16.18 23.48 4.45
CA LEU A 416 -17.07 22.63 3.66
C LEU A 416 -18.42 22.48 4.38
N ARG A 417 -19.52 22.46 3.64
CA ARG A 417 -20.85 22.18 4.19
C ARG A 417 -21.30 20.76 3.89
N GLY A 418 -21.08 19.87 4.87
CA GLY A 418 -21.49 18.49 4.78
C GLY A 418 -20.58 17.65 3.86
N LYS A 419 -21.06 16.45 3.55
CA LYS A 419 -20.32 15.46 2.75
C LYS A 419 -20.14 15.93 1.30
N VAL A 420 -18.92 15.84 0.80
CA VAL A 420 -18.60 16.16 -0.60
C VAL A 420 -19.13 15.06 -1.52
N LEU A 421 -19.50 15.41 -2.76
CA LEU A 421 -19.94 14.43 -3.75
C LEU A 421 -18.82 13.38 -3.98
N ASN A 422 -19.21 12.10 -3.99
CA ASN A 422 -18.31 11.01 -4.34
C ASN A 422 -18.02 11.06 -5.85
N VAL A 423 -16.79 11.44 -6.20
CA VAL A 423 -16.36 11.59 -7.59
C VAL A 423 -15.98 10.26 -8.25
N GLU A 424 -15.81 9.19 -7.50
CA GLU A 424 -15.63 7.83 -8.05
C GLU A 424 -16.91 7.35 -8.76
N LYS A 425 -18.08 7.74 -8.23
CA LYS A 425 -19.41 7.39 -8.77
C LYS A 425 -20.00 8.45 -9.71
N ALA A 426 -19.40 9.62 -9.80
CA ALA A 426 -19.96 10.74 -10.51
C ALA A 426 -19.04 11.23 -11.63
N ARG A 427 -19.60 11.40 -12.83
CA ARG A 427 -18.88 12.04 -13.93
C ARG A 427 -18.46 13.46 -13.58
N LEU A 428 -17.42 13.93 -14.24
CA LEU A 428 -16.83 15.25 -14.01
C LEU A 428 -17.86 16.40 -14.22
N ASP A 429 -18.77 16.30 -15.19
CA ASP A 429 -19.82 17.30 -15.41
C ASP A 429 -20.75 17.42 -14.21
N LYS A 430 -21.12 16.29 -13.60
CA LYS A 430 -21.94 16.24 -12.39
C LYS A 430 -21.17 16.73 -11.17
N ALA A 431 -19.88 16.37 -11.06
CA ALA A 431 -18.97 16.86 -10.01
C ALA A 431 -18.85 18.39 -10.05
N LEU A 432 -18.71 18.96 -11.25
CA LEU A 432 -18.68 20.42 -11.46
C LEU A 432 -20.01 21.12 -11.15
N GLY A 433 -21.12 20.40 -11.05
CA GLY A 433 -22.39 20.91 -10.54
C GLY A 433 -22.43 21.11 -9.01
N SER A 434 -21.52 20.46 -8.26
CA SER A 434 -21.43 20.58 -6.81
C SER A 434 -20.76 21.91 -6.40
N LYS A 435 -21.43 22.69 -5.56
CA LYS A 435 -20.92 23.97 -5.05
C LYS A 435 -19.63 23.82 -4.26
N GLU A 436 -19.52 22.74 -3.46
CA GLU A 436 -18.33 22.50 -2.63
C GLU A 436 -17.10 22.17 -3.52
N ILE A 437 -17.28 21.38 -4.57
CA ILE A 437 -16.23 21.07 -5.56
C ILE A 437 -15.85 22.35 -6.32
N GLN A 438 -16.81 23.15 -6.77
CA GLN A 438 -16.55 24.45 -7.41
C GLN A 438 -15.74 25.40 -6.52
N ASN A 439 -16.10 25.46 -5.22
CA ASN A 439 -15.40 26.28 -4.24
C ASN A 439 -13.93 25.83 -4.07
N MET A 440 -13.68 24.52 -4.01
CA MET A 440 -12.32 23.97 -3.91
C MET A 440 -11.50 24.30 -5.16
N ILE A 441 -12.03 24.03 -6.35
CA ILE A 441 -11.34 24.33 -7.63
C ILE A 441 -11.00 25.81 -7.72
N THR A 442 -11.95 26.69 -7.40
CA THR A 442 -11.77 28.15 -7.46
C THR A 442 -10.77 28.63 -6.42
N ALA A 443 -10.80 28.09 -5.19
CA ALA A 443 -9.86 28.44 -4.13
C ALA A 443 -8.42 28.05 -4.49
N ILE A 444 -8.21 26.83 -5.02
CA ILE A 444 -6.89 26.32 -5.42
C ILE A 444 -6.38 27.09 -6.64
N GLY A 445 -7.24 27.46 -7.58
CA GLY A 445 -6.92 28.32 -8.71
C GLY A 445 -6.20 27.63 -9.88
N ALA A 446 -5.97 26.32 -9.80
CA ALA A 446 -5.15 25.57 -10.77
C ALA A 446 -5.95 24.95 -11.93
N GLY A 447 -7.27 25.07 -11.96
CA GLY A 447 -8.13 24.33 -12.90
C GLY A 447 -8.42 22.92 -12.46
N ILE A 448 -8.97 22.08 -13.34
CA ILE A 448 -9.31 20.68 -13.04
C ILE A 448 -9.31 19.81 -14.30
N GLY A 449 -8.89 18.54 -14.14
CA GLY A 449 -8.87 17.53 -15.19
C GLY A 449 -7.70 17.66 -16.14
N GLU A 450 -7.53 16.70 -17.02
CA GLU A 450 -6.49 16.67 -18.05
C GLU A 450 -6.92 17.48 -19.28
N GLY A 451 -5.95 17.97 -20.04
CA GLY A 451 -6.13 18.69 -21.31
C GLY A 451 -5.18 19.89 -21.46
N ASP A 452 -5.17 20.48 -22.66
CA ASP A 452 -4.33 21.64 -23.00
C ASP A 452 -5.09 22.98 -22.92
N ASP A 453 -6.37 22.95 -22.58
CA ASP A 453 -7.18 24.17 -22.48
C ASP A 453 -6.81 25.00 -21.23
N GLU A 454 -7.22 26.27 -21.19
CA GLU A 454 -6.94 27.14 -20.05
C GLU A 454 -7.66 26.73 -18.76
N ALA A 455 -8.65 25.88 -18.82
CA ALA A 455 -9.45 25.42 -17.68
C ALA A 455 -8.93 24.08 -17.12
N SER A 456 -8.01 23.41 -17.83
CA SER A 456 -7.34 22.19 -17.39
C SER A 456 -6.41 22.48 -16.22
N PHE A 457 -6.10 21.43 -15.45
CA PHE A 457 -5.23 21.56 -14.28
C PHE A 457 -3.80 21.97 -14.71
N LYS A 458 -3.26 22.98 -14.03
CA LYS A 458 -1.88 23.47 -14.22
C LYS A 458 -1.23 23.70 -12.86
N LEU A 459 -0.17 22.94 -12.59
CA LEU A 459 0.52 22.94 -11.30
C LEU A 459 1.14 24.32 -10.96
N ASP A 460 1.63 25.03 -11.97
CA ASP A 460 2.21 26.39 -11.85
C ASP A 460 1.19 27.45 -11.41
N ARG A 461 -0.12 27.16 -11.50
CA ARG A 461 -1.19 28.07 -11.09
C ARG A 461 -1.72 27.79 -9.68
N VAL A 462 -1.22 26.74 -9.01
CA VAL A 462 -1.63 26.41 -7.64
C VAL A 462 -1.29 27.57 -6.69
N ARG A 463 -2.29 28.05 -5.97
CA ARG A 463 -2.15 29.21 -5.08
C ARG A 463 -1.54 28.86 -3.71
N TYR A 464 -1.51 27.59 -3.34
CA TYR A 464 -1.07 27.11 -2.03
C TYR A 464 -0.24 25.84 -2.20
N HIS A 465 1.04 25.85 -1.81
CA HIS A 465 1.87 24.64 -1.86
C HIS A 465 1.66 23.71 -0.65
N LYS A 466 0.77 24.08 0.27
CA LYS A 466 0.25 23.18 1.29
C LYS A 466 -1.27 23.28 1.32
N ILE A 467 -1.93 22.19 0.95
CA ILE A 467 -3.37 22.00 1.04
C ILE A 467 -3.60 20.99 2.14
N ILE A 468 -4.24 21.40 3.23
CA ILE A 468 -4.33 20.66 4.46
C ILE A 468 -5.80 20.29 4.71
N ILE A 469 -6.09 18.99 4.70
CA ILE A 469 -7.41 18.46 5.07
C ILE A 469 -7.48 18.42 6.59
N MET A 470 -8.50 19.08 7.14
CA MET A 470 -8.74 19.16 8.58
C MET A 470 -10.19 18.78 8.88
N THR A 471 -10.41 17.54 9.26
CA THR A 471 -11.71 16.93 9.56
C THR A 471 -11.76 16.47 11.01
N ASP A 472 -12.98 16.31 11.52
CA ASP A 472 -13.21 15.75 12.84
C ASP A 472 -12.64 14.32 12.97
N ALA A 473 -12.37 13.88 14.18
CA ALA A 473 -11.78 12.55 14.43
C ALA A 473 -12.84 11.44 14.52
N ASP A 474 -14.06 11.70 14.13
CA ASP A 474 -15.18 10.77 14.11
C ASP A 474 -15.32 10.04 12.76
N VAL A 475 -16.33 9.17 12.65
CA VAL A 475 -16.61 8.37 11.45
C VAL A 475 -17.02 9.24 10.26
N ASP A 476 -17.73 10.33 10.49
CA ASP A 476 -18.14 11.25 9.43
C ASP A 476 -16.95 12.05 8.89
N GLY A 477 -16.06 12.53 9.77
CA GLY A 477 -14.81 13.19 9.38
C GLY A 477 -13.87 12.24 8.61
N ALA A 478 -13.77 10.97 9.02
CA ALA A 478 -13.03 9.95 8.27
C ALA A 478 -13.62 9.74 6.86
N HIS A 479 -14.94 9.73 6.73
CA HIS A 479 -15.61 9.61 5.43
C HIS A 479 -15.38 10.87 4.55
N ILE A 480 -15.49 12.07 5.10
CA ILE A 480 -15.19 13.32 4.38
C ILE A 480 -13.74 13.35 3.91
N ARG A 481 -12.80 12.91 4.75
CA ARG A 481 -11.39 12.77 4.39
C ARG A 481 -11.19 11.83 3.20
N THR A 482 -11.85 10.67 3.21
CA THR A 482 -11.78 9.70 2.11
C THR A 482 -12.35 10.28 0.81
N LEU A 483 -13.48 11.00 0.87
CA LEU A 483 -14.07 11.69 -0.29
C LEU A 483 -13.13 12.77 -0.86
N LEU A 484 -12.47 13.54 0.00
CA LEU A 484 -11.50 14.56 -0.43
C LEU A 484 -10.24 13.92 -1.04
N LEU A 485 -9.71 12.86 -0.43
CA LEU A 485 -8.58 12.11 -1.00
C LEU A 485 -8.94 11.55 -2.38
N THR A 486 -10.14 10.96 -2.54
CA THR A 486 -10.66 10.50 -3.83
C THR A 486 -10.69 11.63 -4.85
N PHE A 487 -11.21 12.79 -4.47
CA PHE A 487 -11.26 13.97 -5.34
C PHE A 487 -9.86 14.42 -5.81
N PHE A 488 -8.91 14.58 -4.89
CA PHE A 488 -7.56 15.02 -5.23
C PHE A 488 -6.80 13.98 -6.06
N CYS A 489 -6.87 12.71 -5.69
CA CYS A 489 -6.18 11.65 -6.42
C CYS A 489 -6.76 11.43 -7.82
N ARG A 490 -8.08 11.59 -8.02
CA ARG A 490 -8.74 11.39 -9.31
C ARG A 490 -8.64 12.60 -10.24
N HIS A 491 -8.77 13.80 -9.71
CA HIS A 491 -8.90 15.00 -10.55
C HIS A 491 -7.71 16.00 -10.48
N MET A 492 -6.82 15.84 -9.50
CA MET A 492 -5.62 16.66 -9.34
C MET A 492 -4.39 15.82 -8.93
N PRO A 493 -4.10 14.66 -9.59
CA PRO A 493 -3.02 13.77 -9.19
C PRO A 493 -1.64 14.45 -9.20
N GLN A 494 -1.41 15.41 -10.10
CA GLN A 494 -0.17 16.17 -10.18
C GLN A 494 0.10 16.99 -8.91
N LEU A 495 -0.96 17.51 -8.26
CA LEU A 495 -0.88 18.21 -6.98
C LEU A 495 -0.42 17.28 -5.85
N VAL A 496 -0.98 16.05 -5.83
CA VAL A 496 -0.62 15.02 -4.84
C VAL A 496 0.83 14.53 -5.07
N ARG A 497 1.21 14.26 -6.32
CA ARG A 497 2.58 13.87 -6.70
C ARG A 497 3.61 14.94 -6.37
N ALA A 498 3.26 16.22 -6.50
CA ALA A 498 4.10 17.35 -6.08
C ALA A 498 4.26 17.44 -4.55
N GLY A 499 3.46 16.67 -3.79
CA GLY A 499 3.50 16.63 -2.33
C GLY A 499 2.87 17.84 -1.67
N TYR A 500 1.87 18.44 -2.29
CA TYR A 500 1.17 19.62 -1.75
C TYR A 500 -0.05 19.28 -0.89
N LEU A 501 -0.43 17.99 -0.80
CA LEU A 501 -1.59 17.55 -0.02
C LEU A 501 -1.16 16.97 1.32
N TYR A 502 -1.82 17.42 2.40
CA TYR A 502 -1.55 17.02 3.78
C TYR A 502 -2.85 16.75 4.55
N ILE A 503 -2.75 15.97 5.61
CA ILE A 503 -3.81 15.72 6.58
C ILE A 503 -3.34 16.26 7.93
N ALA A 504 -4.13 17.12 8.55
CA ALA A 504 -3.85 17.64 9.89
C ALA A 504 -4.14 16.57 10.95
N GLN A 505 -3.29 16.50 11.97
CA GLN A 505 -3.47 15.65 13.14
C GLN A 505 -3.89 16.54 14.31
N ALA A 506 -5.20 16.59 14.57
CA ALA A 506 -5.72 17.29 15.73
C ALA A 506 -5.64 16.39 16.98
N PRO A 507 -5.32 16.91 18.17
CA PRO A 507 -5.32 16.13 19.39
C PRO A 507 -6.75 15.78 19.83
N LEU A 508 -6.91 14.55 20.35
CA LEU A 508 -8.18 14.08 20.91
C LEU A 508 -8.38 14.55 22.35
N TYR A 509 -7.31 14.80 23.09
CA TYR A 509 -7.38 15.10 24.50
C TYR A 509 -6.60 16.36 24.88
N ARG A 510 -7.17 17.11 25.82
CA ARG A 510 -6.48 18.15 26.59
C ARG A 510 -6.36 17.69 28.03
N ILE A 511 -5.16 17.79 28.59
CA ILE A 511 -4.83 17.43 29.95
C ILE A 511 -4.40 18.70 30.68
N ILE A 512 -5.01 19.00 31.83
CA ILE A 512 -4.61 20.12 32.67
C ILE A 512 -4.21 19.56 34.04
N ARG A 513 -2.95 19.77 34.45
CA ARG A 513 -2.42 19.44 35.79
C ARG A 513 -1.66 20.64 36.35
N LYS A 514 -2.00 21.09 37.56
CA LYS A 514 -1.35 22.22 38.24
C LYS A 514 -1.16 23.46 37.34
N LYS A 515 -2.14 23.83 36.54
CA LYS A 515 -2.12 24.93 35.55
C LYS A 515 -1.21 24.72 34.34
N LYS A 516 -0.58 23.56 34.20
CA LYS A 516 0.11 23.15 32.97
C LYS A 516 -0.87 22.43 32.05
N GLU A 517 -0.94 22.87 30.84
CA GLU A 517 -1.82 22.33 29.79
C GLU A 517 -0.98 21.57 28.77
N GLU A 518 -1.40 20.34 28.46
CA GLU A 518 -0.79 19.48 27.46
C GLU A 518 -1.89 18.88 26.56
N TYR A 519 -1.56 18.65 25.28
CA TYR A 519 -2.47 18.06 24.31
C TYR A 519 -1.93 16.69 23.90
N VAL A 520 -2.85 15.74 23.71
CA VAL A 520 -2.52 14.34 23.46
C VAL A 520 -3.32 13.82 22.26
N GLN A 521 -2.67 13.09 21.37
CA GLN A 521 -3.21 12.73 20.05
C GLN A 521 -4.27 11.64 20.12
N ASP A 522 -4.07 10.61 20.94
CA ASP A 522 -4.92 9.42 20.99
C ASP A 522 -4.97 8.79 22.42
N ASP A 523 -5.77 7.74 22.57
CA ASP A 523 -5.91 7.00 23.83
C ASP A 523 -4.60 6.36 24.31
N VAL A 524 -3.76 5.89 23.37
CA VAL A 524 -2.48 5.26 23.70
C VAL A 524 -1.52 6.28 24.30
N ALA A 525 -1.42 7.45 23.67
CA ALA A 525 -0.61 8.55 24.17
C ALA A 525 -1.16 9.11 25.49
N LEU A 526 -2.50 9.13 25.68
CA LEU A 526 -3.14 9.48 26.93
C LEU A 526 -2.73 8.54 28.06
N ASN A 527 -2.85 7.23 27.86
CA ASN A 527 -2.49 6.24 28.86
C ASN A 527 -0.99 6.34 29.22
N ARG A 528 -0.11 6.48 28.20
CA ARG A 528 1.33 6.69 28.43
C ARG A 528 1.59 7.92 29.27
N LYS A 529 0.89 9.02 28.98
CA LYS A 529 1.04 10.27 29.75
C LYS A 529 0.56 10.12 31.19
N LEU A 530 -0.57 9.44 31.42
CA LEU A 530 -1.08 9.18 32.77
C LEU A 530 -0.12 8.29 33.57
N ILE A 531 0.48 7.30 32.94
CA ILE A 531 1.51 6.45 33.54
C ILE A 531 2.73 7.31 33.93
N GLU A 532 3.25 8.14 33.03
CA GLU A 532 4.37 9.06 33.28
C GLU A 532 4.12 9.98 34.48
N LEU A 533 2.87 10.47 34.61
CA LEU A 533 2.46 11.35 35.70
C LEU A 533 2.39 10.65 37.07
N ALA A 534 2.18 9.33 37.10
CA ALA A 534 2.01 8.53 38.31
C ALA A 534 3.29 7.82 38.75
N VAL A 535 4.11 7.31 37.83
CA VAL A 535 5.27 6.43 38.12
C VAL A 535 6.24 7.02 39.16
N ASN A 536 6.43 8.33 39.14
CA ASN A 536 7.36 9.00 40.08
C ASN A 536 6.76 9.20 41.49
N ASP A 537 5.44 9.08 41.62
CA ASP A 537 4.72 9.33 42.91
C ASP A 537 4.32 8.01 43.58
N VAL A 538 4.68 6.83 43.02
CA VAL A 538 4.30 5.52 43.52
C VAL A 538 5.48 4.54 43.59
N THR A 539 5.39 3.59 44.52
CA THR A 539 6.35 2.49 44.66
C THR A 539 5.60 1.16 44.63
N LEU A 540 5.98 0.24 43.74
CA LEU A 540 5.44 -1.12 43.69
C LEU A 540 6.29 -2.06 44.55
N ARG A 541 5.65 -2.85 45.41
CA ARG A 541 6.31 -3.91 46.18
C ARG A 541 5.48 -5.20 46.19
N MET A 542 6.15 -6.34 46.38
CA MET A 542 5.47 -7.60 46.62
C MET A 542 4.76 -7.55 47.97
N ALA A 543 3.54 -8.12 48.05
CA ALA A 543 2.73 -8.12 49.30
C ALA A 543 3.40 -8.87 50.44
N ASP A 544 4.27 -9.85 50.15
CA ASP A 544 5.06 -10.60 51.11
C ASP A 544 6.32 -9.86 51.59
N GLY A 545 6.57 -8.66 51.05
CA GLY A 545 7.73 -7.84 51.35
C GLY A 545 9.06 -8.32 50.75
N SER A 546 9.04 -9.36 49.89
CA SER A 546 10.24 -9.99 49.33
C SER A 546 11.00 -9.10 48.36
N ARG A 547 10.31 -8.16 47.68
CA ARG A 547 10.90 -7.29 46.67
C ARG A 547 10.17 -5.96 46.57
N THR A 548 10.95 -4.89 46.35
CA THR A 548 10.46 -3.57 45.96
C THR A 548 11.02 -3.27 44.57
N PHE A 549 10.18 -2.81 43.66
CA PHE A 549 10.57 -2.47 42.29
C PHE A 549 11.04 -1.00 42.21
N THR A 550 12.06 -0.75 41.43
CA THR A 550 12.50 0.63 41.11
C THR A 550 11.51 1.31 40.15
N SER A 551 11.56 2.64 40.07
CA SER A 551 10.71 3.39 39.12
C SER A 551 10.98 3.00 37.67
N GLU A 552 12.23 2.65 37.32
CA GLU A 552 12.57 2.17 35.96
C GLU A 552 11.97 0.77 35.67
N GLU A 553 12.08 -0.14 36.65
CA GLU A 553 11.45 -1.46 36.56
C GLU A 553 9.93 -1.34 36.45
N LEU A 554 9.30 -0.49 37.26
CA LEU A 554 7.86 -0.24 37.22
C LEU A 554 7.43 0.34 35.86
N SER A 555 8.20 1.28 35.30
CA SER A 555 7.94 1.82 33.95
C SER A 555 7.98 0.72 32.88
N THR A 556 8.99 -0.15 32.94
CA THR A 556 9.14 -1.27 32.01
C THR A 556 7.99 -2.31 32.18
N ILE A 557 7.58 -2.59 33.41
CA ILE A 557 6.43 -3.45 33.69
C ILE A 557 5.17 -2.87 33.09
N LEU A 558 4.90 -1.57 33.31
CA LEU A 558 3.70 -0.91 32.79
C LEU A 558 3.66 -0.86 31.26
N GLU A 559 4.77 -0.59 30.60
CA GLU A 559 4.86 -0.66 29.12
C GLU A 559 4.57 -2.08 28.61
N THR A 560 5.07 -3.09 29.31
CA THR A 560 4.86 -4.49 28.98
C THR A 560 3.38 -4.87 29.19
N LEU A 561 2.74 -4.39 30.26
CA LEU A 561 1.32 -4.62 30.56
C LEU A 561 0.38 -3.91 29.56
N VAL A 562 0.72 -2.70 29.09
CA VAL A 562 -0.05 -2.02 28.02
C VAL A 562 -0.07 -2.86 26.74
N ASN A 563 1.05 -3.46 26.38
CA ASN A 563 1.09 -4.36 25.21
C ASN A 563 0.29 -5.65 25.47
N LEU A 564 0.41 -6.23 26.68
CA LEU A 564 -0.35 -7.42 27.06
C LEU A 564 -1.85 -7.16 27.03
N GLN A 565 -2.31 -6.04 27.57
CA GLN A 565 -3.72 -5.65 27.55
C GLN A 565 -4.25 -5.58 26.10
N ARG A 566 -3.51 -4.95 25.21
CA ARG A 566 -3.90 -4.86 23.79
C ARG A 566 -4.07 -6.24 23.15
N TYR A 567 -3.16 -7.19 23.44
CA TYR A 567 -3.26 -8.54 22.91
C TYR A 567 -4.43 -9.32 23.51
N THR A 568 -4.67 -9.14 24.81
CA THR A 568 -5.80 -9.80 25.48
C THR A 568 -7.15 -9.25 25.02
N GLU A 569 -7.27 -7.96 24.79
CA GLU A 569 -8.46 -7.33 24.19
C GLU A 569 -8.74 -7.87 22.79
N SER A 570 -7.69 -8.11 21.97
CA SER A 570 -7.85 -8.73 20.65
C SER A 570 -8.43 -10.14 20.75
N VAL A 571 -7.89 -10.98 21.64
CA VAL A 571 -8.41 -12.34 21.89
C VAL A 571 -9.88 -12.29 22.39
N GLN A 572 -10.22 -11.35 23.26
CA GLN A 572 -11.60 -11.17 23.73
C GLN A 572 -12.55 -10.78 22.60
N THR A 573 -12.12 -9.93 21.67
CA THR A 573 -12.91 -9.53 20.50
C THR A 573 -13.21 -10.72 19.59
N GLN A 574 -12.29 -11.70 19.53
CA GLN A 574 -12.47 -12.95 18.80
C GLN A 574 -13.38 -13.96 19.54
N GLY A 575 -13.80 -13.64 20.77
CA GLY A 575 -14.69 -14.43 21.60
C GLY A 575 -13.98 -15.29 22.64
N GLY A 576 -12.64 -15.30 22.68
CA GLY A 576 -11.86 -15.98 23.69
C GLY A 576 -11.80 -15.22 25.01
N SER A 577 -11.36 -15.88 26.08
CA SER A 577 -11.01 -15.23 27.34
C SER A 577 -9.53 -15.41 27.63
N PHE A 578 -8.89 -14.37 28.19
CA PHE A 578 -7.48 -14.47 28.54
C PHE A 578 -7.24 -15.50 29.66
N GLY A 579 -8.20 -15.65 30.60
CA GLY A 579 -8.16 -16.65 31.65
C GLY A 579 -8.17 -18.06 31.09
N ASP A 580 -9.06 -18.34 30.14
CA ASP A 580 -9.14 -19.63 29.47
C ASP A 580 -7.87 -19.89 28.65
N LEU A 581 -7.38 -18.89 27.92
CA LEU A 581 -6.15 -19.00 27.14
C LEU A 581 -4.95 -19.40 28.02
N LEU A 582 -4.83 -18.84 29.22
CA LEU A 582 -3.80 -19.22 30.19
C LEU A 582 -3.86 -20.66 30.63
N THR A 583 -5.05 -21.28 30.66
CA THR A 583 -5.24 -22.72 31.05
C THR A 583 -4.91 -23.68 29.92
N HIS A 584 -4.91 -23.20 28.66
CA HIS A 584 -4.67 -24.03 27.49
C HIS A 584 -3.22 -23.95 26.99
N ARG A 585 -2.27 -23.63 27.86
CA ARG A 585 -0.84 -23.69 27.53
C ARG A 585 -0.35 -25.12 27.37
N ASP A 586 0.54 -25.32 26.43
CA ASP A 586 1.21 -26.60 26.24
C ASP A 586 2.30 -26.85 27.32
N GLN A 587 2.98 -28.02 27.21
CA GLN A 587 4.08 -28.41 28.10
C GLN A 587 5.30 -27.48 28.03
N HIS A 588 5.44 -26.70 26.91
CA HIS A 588 6.50 -25.75 26.67
C HIS A 588 6.12 -24.32 27.07
N GLY A 589 4.86 -24.12 27.52
CA GLY A 589 4.31 -22.82 27.93
C GLY A 589 3.81 -21.98 26.77
N GLU A 590 3.67 -22.56 25.56
CA GLU A 590 3.12 -21.87 24.40
C GLU A 590 1.60 -21.87 24.39
N PHE A 591 1.02 -20.83 23.80
CA PHE A 591 -0.42 -20.64 23.67
C PHE A 591 -0.96 -21.31 22.39
N PRO A 592 -2.26 -21.68 22.39
CA PRO A 592 -2.94 -22.12 21.17
C PRO A 592 -2.84 -21.10 20.04
N GLU A 593 -2.64 -21.59 18.81
CA GLU A 593 -2.59 -20.75 17.61
C GLU A 593 -3.98 -20.57 16.97
N PHE A 594 -4.97 -21.40 17.32
CA PHE A 594 -6.33 -21.34 16.77
C PHE A 594 -7.41 -21.38 17.85
N LEU A 595 -8.46 -20.61 17.61
CA LEU A 595 -9.70 -20.58 18.37
C LEU A 595 -10.87 -20.91 17.44
N VAL A 596 -11.66 -21.92 17.79
CA VAL A 596 -12.90 -22.26 17.07
C VAL A 596 -14.08 -21.99 17.96
N LYS A 597 -14.93 -21.06 17.55
CA LYS A 597 -16.19 -20.76 18.23
C LYS A 597 -17.31 -21.54 17.55
N ILE A 598 -17.96 -22.40 18.29
CA ILE A 598 -19.06 -23.28 17.82
C ILE A 598 -20.36 -22.79 18.43
N ARG A 599 -21.35 -22.54 17.61
CA ARG A 599 -22.69 -22.19 18.04
C ARG A 599 -23.69 -23.29 17.70
N CYS A 600 -24.39 -23.79 18.71
CA CYS A 600 -25.44 -24.78 18.57
C CYS A 600 -26.72 -24.25 19.20
N GLY A 601 -27.65 -23.73 18.39
CA GLY A 601 -28.82 -23.00 18.89
C GLY A 601 -28.46 -21.76 19.69
N ASN A 602 -28.70 -21.75 21.01
CA ASN A 602 -28.35 -20.66 21.92
C ASN A 602 -27.08 -20.92 22.75
N GLU A 603 -26.46 -22.07 22.58
CA GLU A 603 -25.22 -22.43 23.29
C GLU A 603 -24.02 -22.10 22.41
N GLU A 604 -22.98 -21.54 23.05
CA GLU A 604 -21.68 -21.26 22.41
C GLU A 604 -20.60 -22.06 23.16
N GLU A 605 -19.75 -22.74 22.39
CA GLU A 605 -18.58 -23.48 22.86
C GLU A 605 -17.34 -22.91 22.20
N ILE A 606 -16.25 -22.80 22.94
CA ILE A 606 -14.96 -22.29 22.44
C ILE A 606 -13.92 -23.40 22.59
N CYS A 607 -13.30 -23.78 21.48
CA CYS A 607 -12.25 -24.80 21.43
C CYS A 607 -10.94 -24.13 21.02
N TYR A 608 -9.83 -24.55 21.64
CA TYR A 608 -8.50 -24.04 21.37
C TYR A 608 -7.61 -25.13 20.77
N PHE A 609 -6.80 -24.81 19.77
CA PHE A 609 -5.88 -25.76 19.12
C PHE A 609 -4.50 -25.13 18.97
N HIS A 610 -3.45 -25.92 19.27
CA HIS A 610 -2.07 -25.44 19.26
C HIS A 610 -1.44 -25.38 17.87
N ASP A 611 -1.90 -26.22 16.94
CA ASP A 611 -1.37 -26.33 15.60
C ASP A 611 -2.47 -26.68 14.58
N VAL A 612 -2.11 -26.58 13.30
CA VAL A 612 -3.00 -26.90 12.18
C VAL A 612 -3.38 -28.39 12.16
N GLU A 613 -2.50 -29.28 12.64
CA GLU A 613 -2.72 -30.75 12.65
C GLU A 613 -3.85 -31.10 13.62
N ALA A 614 -3.83 -30.54 14.83
CA ALA A 614 -4.91 -30.70 15.81
C ALA A 614 -6.24 -30.12 15.31
N LEU A 615 -6.18 -28.94 14.65
CA LEU A 615 -7.36 -28.30 14.05
C LEU A 615 -7.92 -29.14 12.90
N THR A 616 -7.06 -29.73 12.06
CA THR A 616 -7.46 -30.60 10.96
C THR A 616 -8.10 -31.89 11.45
N ALA A 617 -7.51 -32.54 12.47
CA ALA A 617 -8.10 -33.71 13.10
C ALA A 617 -9.50 -33.44 13.66
N PHE A 618 -9.67 -32.30 14.33
CA PHE A 618 -10.97 -31.85 14.81
C PHE A 618 -11.96 -31.56 13.68
N SER A 619 -11.52 -30.99 12.58
CA SER A 619 -12.32 -30.73 11.37
C SER A 619 -12.81 -32.04 10.74
N ASP A 620 -11.95 -33.06 10.67
CA ASP A 620 -12.28 -34.36 10.10
C ASP A 620 -13.34 -35.10 10.95
N GLU A 621 -13.30 -34.93 12.27
CA GLU A 621 -14.31 -35.47 13.20
C GLU A 621 -15.62 -34.65 13.16
N ASN A 622 -15.59 -33.38 12.82
CA ASN A 622 -16.69 -32.43 12.86
C ASN A 622 -16.96 -31.77 11.51
N ARG A 623 -17.11 -32.56 10.44
CA ARG A 623 -17.27 -32.12 9.06
C ARG A 623 -18.45 -31.16 8.83
N ASP A 624 -19.49 -31.24 9.65
CA ASP A 624 -20.65 -30.36 9.65
C ASP A 624 -20.32 -28.90 10.00
N LEU A 625 -19.17 -28.68 10.60
CA LEU A 625 -18.75 -27.31 11.01
C LEU A 625 -18.03 -26.51 9.92
N PHE A 626 -17.57 -27.13 8.84
CA PHE A 626 -16.85 -26.49 7.74
C PHE A 626 -15.73 -25.52 8.19
N ILE A 627 -14.87 -26.00 9.08
CA ILE A 627 -13.84 -25.20 9.80
C ILE A 627 -12.89 -24.45 8.83
N PHE A 628 -12.54 -25.06 7.70
CA PHE A 628 -11.69 -24.46 6.68
C PHE A 628 -12.46 -23.81 5.51
N GLY A 629 -13.77 -23.56 5.69
CA GLY A 629 -14.65 -23.02 4.67
C GLY A 629 -15.54 -24.06 4.04
N MET A 630 -16.51 -23.62 3.24
CA MET A 630 -17.48 -24.50 2.59
C MET A 630 -16.79 -25.24 1.43
N PRO A 631 -16.77 -26.59 1.43
CA PRO A 631 -16.17 -27.37 0.34
C PRO A 631 -16.95 -27.18 -0.97
N SER A 632 -16.31 -27.46 -2.09
CA SER A 632 -16.94 -27.42 -3.42
C SER A 632 -18.03 -28.49 -3.55
N GLU A 633 -18.96 -28.33 -4.50
CA GLU A 633 -20.00 -29.34 -4.77
C GLU A 633 -19.39 -30.71 -5.13
N GLU A 634 -18.24 -30.73 -5.81
CA GLU A 634 -17.54 -31.97 -6.16
C GLU A 634 -16.94 -32.64 -4.91
N GLU A 635 -16.42 -31.89 -3.97
CA GLU A 635 -15.89 -32.40 -2.69
C GLU A 635 -17.00 -32.91 -1.78
N LEU A 636 -18.17 -32.25 -1.74
CA LEU A 636 -19.35 -32.69 -1.00
C LEU A 636 -19.96 -33.98 -1.58
N LEU A 637 -19.91 -34.14 -2.90
CA LEU A 637 -20.35 -35.39 -3.56
C LEU A 637 -19.38 -36.54 -3.34
N ALA A 638 -18.08 -36.27 -3.29
CA ALA A 638 -17.04 -37.26 -3.01
C ALA A 638 -17.01 -37.69 -1.54
N ASN A 639 -17.28 -36.74 -0.63
CA ASN A 639 -17.27 -36.99 0.82
C ASN A 639 -18.50 -36.31 1.46
N PRO A 640 -19.68 -36.93 1.45
CA PRO A 640 -20.90 -36.36 2.01
C PRO A 640 -20.78 -36.11 3.50
N VAL A 641 -21.35 -34.98 3.94
CA VAL A 641 -21.43 -34.65 5.37
C VAL A 641 -22.38 -35.64 6.02
N PRO A 642 -21.98 -36.25 7.15
CA PRO A 642 -22.86 -37.17 7.88
C PRO A 642 -24.14 -36.49 8.37
N ASP A 643 -25.30 -37.12 8.17
CA ASP A 643 -26.56 -36.66 8.76
C ASP A 643 -26.45 -36.72 10.28
N ARG A 644 -26.65 -35.58 10.94
CA ARG A 644 -26.61 -35.45 12.40
C ARG A 644 -28.01 -35.17 12.94
N GLU A 645 -28.40 -35.90 13.94
CA GLU A 645 -29.61 -35.62 14.72
C GLU A 645 -29.36 -34.45 15.67
N GLY A 646 -30.13 -33.36 15.55
CA GLY A 646 -30.04 -32.18 16.46
C GLY A 646 -30.05 -30.83 15.73
N PRO A 647 -29.95 -29.72 16.47
CA PRO A 647 -29.89 -28.38 15.88
C PRO A 647 -28.60 -28.18 15.06
N SER A 648 -28.69 -27.44 13.99
CA SER A 648 -27.53 -27.13 13.12
C SER A 648 -26.46 -26.40 13.91
N ARG A 649 -25.21 -26.84 13.75
CA ARG A 649 -24.04 -26.15 14.31
C ARG A 649 -23.42 -25.22 13.26
N ARG A 650 -22.84 -24.16 13.75
CA ARG A 650 -22.01 -23.23 12.91
C ARG A 650 -20.72 -22.97 13.64
N SER A 651 -19.63 -22.90 12.91
CA SER A 651 -18.34 -22.53 13.47
C SER A 651 -17.81 -21.22 12.89
N ILE A 652 -16.98 -20.55 13.67
CA ILE A 652 -16.12 -19.45 13.24
C ILE A 652 -14.73 -19.78 13.76
N THR A 653 -13.76 -19.87 12.87
CA THR A 653 -12.36 -20.16 13.19
C THR A 653 -11.55 -18.85 13.15
N HIS A 654 -10.79 -18.63 14.22
CA HIS A 654 -9.86 -17.50 14.32
C HIS A 654 -8.43 -18.02 14.50
N GLU A 655 -7.48 -17.47 13.76
CA GLU A 655 -6.06 -17.68 14.04
C GLU A 655 -5.61 -16.64 15.07
N LEU A 656 -5.04 -17.10 16.18
CA LEU A 656 -4.58 -16.26 17.29
C LEU A 656 -3.16 -15.77 17.03
N HIS A 657 -3.01 -14.78 16.13
CA HIS A 657 -1.72 -14.20 15.79
C HIS A 657 -1.00 -13.58 17.01
N GLU A 658 -1.76 -13.23 18.06
CA GLU A 658 -1.26 -12.67 19.30
C GLU A 658 -0.58 -13.71 20.20
N ALA A 659 -0.82 -15.02 20.02
CA ALA A 659 -0.33 -16.09 20.90
C ALA A 659 1.19 -16.00 21.15
N LYS A 660 1.99 -15.88 20.09
CA LYS A 660 3.46 -15.74 20.19
C LYS A 660 3.90 -14.42 20.81
N ALA A 661 3.15 -13.33 20.58
CA ALA A 661 3.43 -12.04 21.18
C ALA A 661 3.13 -12.03 22.67
N ILE A 662 2.03 -12.68 23.09
CA ILE A 662 1.68 -12.90 24.49
C ILE A 662 2.79 -13.71 25.17
N THR A 663 3.22 -14.85 24.59
CA THR A 663 4.31 -15.67 25.13
C THR A 663 5.57 -14.85 25.40
N ARG A 664 6.04 -14.07 24.41
CA ARG A 664 7.23 -13.19 24.57
C ARG A 664 7.03 -12.15 25.68
N THR A 665 5.84 -11.56 25.75
CA THR A 665 5.50 -10.57 26.78
C THR A 665 5.53 -11.17 28.16
N LEU A 666 5.04 -12.41 28.33
CA LEU A 666 5.08 -13.12 29.63
C LEU A 666 6.48 -13.55 30.03
N VAL A 667 7.33 -13.95 29.07
CA VAL A 667 8.76 -14.23 29.34
C VAL A 667 9.44 -12.95 29.86
N ARG A 668 9.18 -11.82 29.25
CA ARG A 668 9.73 -10.53 29.70
C ARG A 668 9.26 -10.13 31.09
N LEU A 669 7.98 -10.35 31.43
CA LEU A 669 7.46 -10.15 32.79
C LEU A 669 8.13 -11.09 33.81
N ALA A 670 8.37 -12.33 33.43
CA ALA A 670 9.05 -13.30 34.29
C ALA A 670 10.52 -12.88 34.56
N GLU A 671 11.24 -12.35 33.57
CA GLU A 671 12.59 -11.77 33.73
C GLU A 671 12.59 -10.58 34.71
N LEU A 672 11.51 -9.79 34.74
CA LEU A 672 11.29 -8.72 35.71
C LEU A 672 10.85 -9.23 37.09
N GLY A 673 10.72 -10.53 37.28
CA GLY A 673 10.32 -11.17 38.54
C GLY A 673 8.81 -11.31 38.74
N ILE A 674 8.04 -11.27 37.65
CA ILE A 674 6.59 -11.42 37.66
C ILE A 674 6.22 -12.68 36.85
N PRO A 675 6.17 -13.85 37.49
CA PRO A 675 5.82 -15.09 36.78
C PRO A 675 4.34 -15.12 36.40
N SER A 676 4.04 -15.94 35.39
CA SER A 676 2.70 -15.99 34.76
C SER A 676 1.55 -16.43 35.67
N ASN A 677 1.83 -17.13 36.79
CA ASN A 677 0.81 -17.51 37.77
C ASN A 677 0.24 -16.30 38.53
N MET A 678 0.88 -15.12 38.46
CA MET A 678 0.42 -13.86 39.06
C MET A 678 -0.52 -13.06 38.15
N LEU A 679 -0.78 -13.52 36.93
CA LEU A 679 -1.69 -12.87 35.98
C LEU A 679 -3.17 -13.10 36.32
N VAL A 680 -3.48 -14.20 36.98
CA VAL A 680 -4.83 -14.52 37.44
C VAL A 680 -5.02 -13.89 38.82
N SER A 681 -6.17 -13.28 39.02
CA SER A 681 -6.52 -12.69 40.33
C SER A 681 -6.63 -13.78 41.39
N LEU A 682 -5.98 -13.57 42.52
CA LEU A 682 -6.01 -14.46 43.68
C LEU A 682 -6.77 -13.82 44.83
N ASP A 683 -7.24 -14.66 45.78
CA ASP A 683 -7.96 -14.19 46.99
C ASP A 683 -7.05 -13.39 47.96
N LYS A 684 -5.74 -13.44 47.76
CA LYS A 684 -4.76 -12.69 48.58
C LYS A 684 -4.05 -11.69 47.71
N PRO A 685 -3.72 -10.52 48.24
CA PRO A 685 -2.94 -9.54 47.52
C PRO A 685 -1.59 -10.12 47.08
N LEU A 686 -1.20 -9.89 45.84
CA LEU A 686 0.09 -10.25 45.28
C LEU A 686 1.08 -9.08 45.39
N PHE A 687 0.59 -7.87 45.18
CA PHE A 687 1.38 -6.64 45.22
C PHE A 687 0.73 -5.60 46.09
N GLU A 688 1.51 -4.63 46.47
CA GLU A 688 1.07 -3.41 47.11
C GLU A 688 1.63 -2.21 46.37
N LEU A 689 0.75 -1.28 46.02
CA LEU A 689 1.13 0.01 45.45
C LEU A 689 1.13 1.06 46.58
N VAL A 690 2.28 1.63 46.85
CA VAL A 690 2.49 2.59 47.92
C VAL A 690 2.58 3.99 47.34
N GLU A 691 1.73 4.91 47.78
CA GLU A 691 1.71 6.32 47.44
C GLU A 691 2.23 7.18 48.64
N GLY A 692 3.17 8.07 48.38
CA GLY A 692 3.69 9.01 49.45
C GLY A 692 4.79 8.41 50.31
N GLU A 693 5.24 9.16 51.31
CA GLU A 693 6.33 8.78 52.23
C GLU A 693 5.89 8.98 53.69
N GLY A 694 6.33 8.07 54.58
CA GLY A 694 6.19 8.15 56.05
C GLY A 694 4.74 8.09 56.53
N GLU A 695 4.33 9.00 57.46
CA GLU A 695 2.96 8.96 58.03
C GLU A 695 1.80 9.22 57.04
N LYS A 696 2.09 9.57 55.80
CA LYS A 696 1.13 9.80 54.72
C LYS A 696 1.10 8.68 53.69
N GLU A 697 1.73 7.56 53.96
CA GLU A 697 1.67 6.41 53.06
C GLU A 697 0.24 5.90 52.92
N ARG A 698 -0.19 5.72 51.67
CA ARG A 698 -1.40 5.05 51.28
C ARG A 698 -1.04 3.78 50.52
N ILE A 699 -1.42 2.64 51.08
CA ILE A 699 -1.17 1.32 50.51
C ILE A 699 -2.43 0.84 49.80
N THR A 700 -2.32 0.51 48.53
CA THR A 700 -3.39 -0.12 47.76
C THR A 700 -3.02 -1.56 47.45
N PRO A 701 -3.76 -2.58 47.97
CA PRO A 701 -3.48 -3.96 47.64
C PRO A 701 -3.93 -4.29 46.22
N LEU A 702 -3.15 -5.12 45.49
CA LEU A 702 -3.39 -5.54 44.14
C LEU A 702 -3.42 -7.07 44.10
N PHE A 703 -4.42 -7.64 43.43
CA PHE A 703 -4.71 -9.07 43.42
C PHE A 703 -4.26 -9.78 42.14
N SER A 704 -3.95 -9.01 41.12
CA SER A 704 -3.36 -9.48 39.85
C SER A 704 -2.31 -8.51 39.31
N VAL A 705 -1.51 -8.97 38.37
CA VAL A 705 -0.55 -8.10 37.67
C VAL A 705 -1.26 -7.03 36.84
N MET A 706 -2.43 -7.34 36.28
CA MET A 706 -3.21 -6.39 35.46
C MET A 706 -3.74 -5.23 36.32
N ASP A 707 -4.02 -5.43 37.60
CA ASP A 707 -4.47 -4.39 38.52
C ASP A 707 -3.42 -3.28 38.70
N ILE A 708 -2.12 -3.59 38.46
CA ILE A 708 -1.02 -2.62 38.53
C ILE A 708 -1.28 -1.51 37.49
N LEU A 709 -1.57 -1.88 36.25
CA LEU A 709 -1.77 -0.92 35.18
C LEU A 709 -3.00 -0.05 35.43
N GLU A 710 -4.13 -0.64 35.77
CA GLU A 710 -5.38 0.09 36.04
C GLU A 710 -5.24 1.04 37.21
N THR A 711 -4.60 0.58 38.29
CA THR A 711 -4.39 1.40 39.50
C THR A 711 -3.46 2.56 39.24
N VAL A 712 -2.35 2.34 38.53
CA VAL A 712 -1.39 3.42 38.20
C VAL A 712 -2.05 4.46 37.29
N ILE A 713 -2.79 4.04 36.26
CA ILE A 713 -3.56 4.96 35.40
C ILE A 713 -4.59 5.73 36.24
N GLY A 714 -5.29 5.05 37.17
CA GLY A 714 -6.23 5.66 38.11
C GLY A 714 -5.59 6.74 39.01
N ILE A 715 -4.37 6.49 39.48
CA ILE A 715 -3.59 7.47 40.25
C ILE A 715 -3.18 8.63 39.35
N GLY A 716 -2.72 8.35 38.15
CA GLY A 716 -2.36 9.38 37.15
C GLY A 716 -3.48 10.32 36.77
N LYS A 717 -4.74 9.85 36.83
CA LYS A 717 -5.93 10.67 36.63
C LYS A 717 -6.23 11.62 37.80
N ARG A 718 -5.70 11.38 38.99
CA ARG A 718 -6.00 12.20 40.16
C ARG A 718 -5.40 13.60 40.05
N GLY A 719 -6.25 14.62 40.23
CA GLY A 719 -5.84 16.03 40.09
C GLY A 719 -5.51 16.46 38.67
N VAL A 720 -5.95 15.66 37.69
CA VAL A 720 -5.85 15.95 36.26
C VAL A 720 -7.26 16.20 35.73
N GLU A 721 -7.43 17.32 35.06
CA GLU A 721 -8.64 17.58 34.26
C GLU A 721 -8.38 17.11 32.83
N ILE A 722 -9.17 16.15 32.38
CA ILE A 722 -9.09 15.57 31.03
C ILE A 722 -10.32 15.99 30.25
N THR A 723 -10.12 16.73 29.17
CA THR A 723 -11.17 17.09 28.22
C THR A 723 -10.97 16.28 26.94
N ARG A 724 -11.97 15.52 26.50
CA ARG A 724 -11.98 14.86 25.20
C ARG A 724 -12.67 15.75 24.19
N PHE A 725 -12.05 16.02 23.06
CA PHE A 725 -12.63 16.71 21.94
C PHE A 725 -13.29 15.69 21.00
N LYS A 726 -14.58 15.80 20.75
CA LYS A 726 -15.32 14.98 19.78
C LYS A 726 -15.14 15.49 18.37
N GLY A 727 -14.96 16.81 18.22
CA GLY A 727 -14.75 17.48 16.95
C GLY A 727 -13.96 18.79 17.09
N LEU A 728 -13.44 19.26 15.96
CA LEU A 728 -12.65 20.49 15.86
C LEU A 728 -13.46 21.74 16.27
N GLY A 729 -14.79 21.69 16.13
CA GLY A 729 -15.71 22.76 16.52
C GLY A 729 -15.83 22.97 18.03
N GLU A 730 -15.38 22.00 18.84
CA GLU A 730 -15.34 22.09 20.32
C GLU A 730 -14.06 22.76 20.81
N MET A 731 -13.04 22.91 19.94
CA MET A 731 -11.79 23.57 20.28
C MET A 731 -11.91 25.09 20.15
N ASP A 732 -11.39 25.80 21.13
CA ASP A 732 -11.23 27.25 21.03
C ASP A 732 -10.26 27.60 19.90
N ALA A 733 -10.47 28.78 19.29
CA ALA A 733 -9.65 29.27 18.17
C ALA A 733 -8.13 29.30 18.50
N LYS A 734 -7.81 29.59 19.76
CA LYS A 734 -6.41 29.64 20.25
C LYS A 734 -5.82 28.23 20.40
N ASP A 735 -6.62 27.29 20.89
CA ASP A 735 -6.18 25.89 21.08
C ASP A 735 -6.02 25.22 19.73
N LEU A 736 -6.98 25.42 18.80
CA LEU A 736 -6.90 24.89 17.43
C LEU A 736 -5.66 25.43 16.70
N PHE A 737 -5.35 26.73 16.84
CA PHE A 737 -4.13 27.28 16.27
C PHE A 737 -2.88 26.61 16.85
N LYS A 738 -2.75 26.63 18.20
CA LYS A 738 -1.58 26.16 18.92
C LYS A 738 -1.25 24.67 18.67
N THR A 739 -2.27 23.84 18.46
CA THR A 739 -2.11 22.39 18.33
C THR A 739 -2.05 21.90 16.89
N THR A 740 -2.87 22.51 16.00
CA THR A 740 -3.15 21.94 14.67
C THR A 740 -2.73 22.87 13.51
N MET A 741 -2.62 24.18 13.76
CA MET A 741 -2.37 25.14 12.68
C MET A 741 -1.00 25.83 12.79
N ASP A 742 -0.40 25.92 13.98
CA ASP A 742 0.91 26.53 14.20
C ASP A 742 2.01 25.72 13.47
N PRO A 743 2.71 26.30 12.47
CA PRO A 743 3.74 25.59 11.72
C PRO A 743 4.88 24.99 12.55
N GLU A 744 5.14 25.56 13.76
CA GLU A 744 6.22 25.10 14.64
C GLU A 744 5.83 23.91 15.53
N LYS A 745 4.52 23.65 15.71
CA LYS A 745 4.04 22.68 16.72
C LYS A 745 3.13 21.59 16.15
N ARG A 746 2.50 21.87 15.02
CA ARG A 746 1.53 20.94 14.40
C ARG A 746 2.22 19.73 13.81
N GLU A 747 1.48 18.63 13.76
CA GLU A 747 1.84 17.44 13.04
C GLU A 747 0.97 17.31 11.79
N LEU A 748 1.59 17.05 10.64
CA LEU A 748 0.94 16.86 9.35
C LEU A 748 1.38 15.54 8.74
N LEU A 749 0.40 14.74 8.30
CA LEU A 749 0.65 13.59 7.43
C LEU A 749 0.69 14.05 5.98
N ARG A 750 1.80 13.84 5.29
CA ARG A 750 1.91 14.12 3.85
C ARG A 750 1.29 12.97 3.06
N VAL A 751 0.38 13.29 2.15
CA VAL A 751 -0.21 12.31 1.23
C VAL A 751 0.79 12.08 0.09
N ILE A 752 1.16 10.83 -0.14
CA ILE A 752 2.11 10.43 -1.17
C ILE A 752 1.40 9.56 -2.21
N LEU A 753 1.46 9.99 -3.46
CA LEU A 753 1.05 9.21 -4.62
C LEU A 753 2.23 9.13 -5.57
N ASN A 754 2.82 7.96 -5.67
CA ASN A 754 3.96 7.68 -6.55
C ASN A 754 3.69 6.40 -7.35
N ASP A 755 4.58 6.05 -8.26
CA ASP A 755 4.39 4.89 -9.14
C ASP A 755 4.35 3.56 -8.37
N ASP A 756 5.00 3.48 -7.20
CA ASP A 756 5.01 2.28 -6.36
C ASP A 756 3.64 2.00 -5.72
N ASN A 757 2.83 3.03 -5.45
CA ASN A 757 1.55 2.89 -4.77
C ASN A 757 0.33 3.26 -5.61
N ALA A 758 0.53 3.76 -6.84
CA ALA A 758 -0.56 4.25 -7.69
C ALA A 758 -1.60 3.17 -8.00
N VAL A 759 -1.16 1.96 -8.36
CA VAL A 759 -2.05 0.83 -8.68
C VAL A 759 -2.87 0.41 -7.46
N ARG A 760 -2.22 0.26 -6.30
CA ARG A 760 -2.89 -0.09 -5.04
C ARG A 760 -3.86 1.02 -4.59
N ALA A 761 -3.49 2.28 -4.77
CA ALA A 761 -4.37 3.41 -4.48
C ALA A 761 -5.62 3.40 -5.37
N ASP A 762 -5.47 3.13 -6.68
CA ASP A 762 -6.58 2.99 -7.62
C ASP A 762 -7.53 1.86 -7.18
N GLU A 763 -7.00 0.69 -6.86
CA GLU A 763 -7.75 -0.46 -6.36
C GLU A 763 -8.51 -0.11 -5.07
N MET A 764 -7.85 0.52 -4.10
CA MET A 764 -8.49 0.90 -2.83
C MET A 764 -9.61 1.93 -3.00
N PHE A 765 -9.42 2.95 -3.85
CA PHE A 765 -10.51 3.89 -4.15
C PHE A 765 -11.67 3.19 -4.86
N THR A 766 -11.40 2.27 -5.78
CA THR A 766 -12.44 1.49 -6.45
C THR A 766 -13.22 0.61 -5.47
N ILE A 767 -12.54 -0.10 -4.55
CA ILE A 767 -13.20 -0.92 -3.52
C ILE A 767 -14.02 -0.06 -2.57
N LEU A 768 -13.41 0.97 -1.98
CA LEU A 768 -14.05 1.76 -0.92
C LEU A 768 -15.14 2.70 -1.44
N MET A 769 -14.93 3.30 -2.61
CA MET A 769 -15.73 4.41 -3.11
C MET A 769 -16.50 4.09 -4.40
N GLY A 770 -16.20 2.96 -5.06
CA GLY A 770 -16.84 2.53 -6.32
C GLY A 770 -18.29 2.08 -6.18
N ASP A 771 -18.95 1.84 -7.33
CA ASP A 771 -20.38 1.45 -7.40
C ASP A 771 -20.61 0.00 -6.98
N VAL A 772 -19.67 -0.91 -7.25
CA VAL A 772 -19.79 -2.33 -6.92
C VAL A 772 -19.70 -2.53 -5.40
N VAL A 773 -20.71 -3.19 -4.83
CA VAL A 773 -20.85 -3.32 -3.36
C VAL A 773 -20.06 -4.50 -2.81
N GLU A 774 -20.02 -5.63 -3.55
CA GLU A 774 -19.45 -6.90 -3.08
C GLU A 774 -17.97 -6.79 -2.68
N PRO A 775 -17.06 -6.16 -3.45
CA PRO A 775 -15.67 -6.00 -3.03
C PRO A 775 -15.52 -5.22 -1.72
N ARG A 776 -16.37 -4.19 -1.52
CA ARG A 776 -16.38 -3.40 -0.27
C ARG A 776 -16.86 -4.21 0.91
N LYS A 777 -17.90 -5.03 0.72
CA LYS A 777 -18.43 -5.93 1.74
C LYS A 777 -17.35 -6.93 2.17
N ASN A 778 -16.69 -7.57 1.20
CA ASN A 778 -15.62 -8.52 1.47
C ASN A 778 -14.46 -7.85 2.21
N TYR A 779 -14.02 -6.66 1.77
CA TYR A 779 -12.99 -5.88 2.44
C TYR A 779 -13.34 -5.56 3.91
N ILE A 780 -14.61 -5.20 4.19
CA ILE A 780 -15.08 -4.94 5.56
C ILE A 780 -15.03 -6.22 6.40
N VAL A 781 -15.44 -7.36 5.84
CA VAL A 781 -15.41 -8.67 6.53
C VAL A 781 -13.96 -9.07 6.83
N ASP A 782 -13.07 -9.01 5.84
CA ASP A 782 -11.67 -9.41 5.98
C ASP A 782 -10.90 -8.55 6.99
N HIS A 783 -11.34 -7.29 7.17
CA HIS A 783 -10.65 -6.32 8.04
C HIS A 783 -11.48 -5.92 9.27
N ALA A 784 -12.54 -6.67 9.58
CA ALA A 784 -13.45 -6.35 10.70
C ALA A 784 -12.71 -6.29 12.05
N LEU A 785 -11.72 -7.14 12.26
CA LEU A 785 -10.90 -7.17 13.48
C LEU A 785 -9.94 -5.97 13.62
N ASN A 786 -9.66 -5.27 12.52
CA ASN A 786 -8.78 -4.09 12.50
C ASN A 786 -9.50 -2.78 12.84
N VAL A 787 -10.82 -2.82 13.00
CA VAL A 787 -11.62 -1.63 13.30
C VAL A 787 -11.38 -1.17 14.73
N ARG A 788 -10.90 0.07 14.90
CA ARG A 788 -10.56 0.65 16.21
C ARG A 788 -11.64 1.55 16.80
N ASN A 789 -12.50 2.14 15.97
CA ASN A 789 -13.53 3.10 16.39
C ASN A 789 -14.86 2.68 15.76
N LEU A 790 -15.58 1.78 16.42
CA LEU A 790 -16.97 1.51 16.11
C LEU A 790 -17.82 2.48 16.91
N ASP A 791 -18.63 3.29 16.23
CA ASP A 791 -19.66 4.11 16.82
C ASP A 791 -20.94 3.23 16.92
N ILE A 792 -20.99 2.43 18.00
CA ILE A 792 -22.12 1.56 18.30
C ILE A 792 -22.94 2.19 19.42
#